data_c152b8caf7f2e77f5ef56f13adec43a3
#
_entry.id   c152b8caf7f2e77f5ef56f13adec43a3
#
_cell.length_a   1.000
_cell.length_b   1.000
_cell.length_c   1.000
_cell.angle_alpha   90.00
_cell.angle_beta   90.00
_cell.angle_gamma   90.00
#
_symmetry.space_group_name_H-M   'P 1'
#
loop_
_entity.id
_entity.type
_entity.pdbx_description
1 polymer ?
#
loop_
_entity_poly.entity_id
_entity_poly.type
_entity_poly.pdbx_seq_one_letter_code
_entity_poly.pdbx_strand_id
1 'polypeptide(L)'
;MSTVFTRLVPATVLAAVVCTLAVAHVDDPKARDLLPPVYAPAFRASEGGGVAETFESSGVLLRSWLPLNVFPGSPTSANDCWGYHSATGREYAIIGLSNGTGFVDITDPGNAQIVGHITGPTSLWRCVKTYGNYCYAGSEGGNGIQVIDLSNIDGTNAALPRVSLVREVTTGGTTATHTIYVDTANGFLYRAGGGSNGLRIYNLRTDPSNPTLVGQWTNVYVHEVQVFAYTTGPYAGKQIAFCCGGANGGNTNTGMYIVDVTDKAAPVQLSYTTYPNAKFCHQSWLSNDLQRIYINDELDEGATVTTTTTIVMNVANLAAPFVEGTFNNGNTAIGHNLYIRGNNLFEANYRSGIRVFNLGASASNPPEVAYFDTWPGDNLPQYNGLWNVWPWFNSGTFIGSDINRGLFVWRLGQAPGVFGYPNGRPTFVPPSGAQMVVTITLNPGQTLGPDSARMRLTAGANVSLIPLSDNGDGTYRATFPPMTCGTAFSYSFEFVVNGDVYPDPAGAVSAVAAIGQMVSLDDACESDAGWTLGLVTDTATTGKWVCADPVGTAAQPEDDHSATGTKCFVTGNSAVGGGVGDADIDGGLTTLISPAFSATGADAYVSYWRWYSNNQGSAPGEDSMPISISNNGGATWTQLELVTENAGAWVNKAFRVADFVTPTSNMRLKFEARDLNSGSVVEAAIDDVRVFGYVCTPGLTADFNQDQLVNGTDLGVLLGGWGQPGATDLNGDGTTDGLDLGILLGQWNG
;
A
#
# COMPACT_ATOMS: atom_id res chain seq x y z
N MET A 1 -49.76 -1.03 68.75
CA MET A 1 -50.09 -0.19 67.62
C MET A 1 -48.77 0.45 67.15
N SER A 2 -48.15 -0.11 66.13
CA SER A 2 -46.85 0.38 65.68
C SER A 2 -47.02 0.63 64.19
N THR A 3 -46.91 1.89 63.78
CA THR A 3 -47.12 2.41 62.42
C THR A 3 -45.80 2.37 61.70
N VAL A 4 -45.73 1.55 60.60
CA VAL A 4 -44.58 1.49 59.74
C VAL A 4 -44.77 2.55 58.64
N PHE A 5 -43.87 3.52 58.55
CA PHE A 5 -43.79 4.47 57.44
C PHE A 5 -42.91 3.87 56.31
N THR A 6 -43.52 3.56 55.20
CA THR A 6 -42.84 3.18 53.95
C THR A 6 -42.48 4.47 53.20
N ARG A 7 -41.17 4.73 53.00
CA ARG A 7 -40.69 5.78 52.09
C ARG A 7 -40.70 5.27 50.65
N LEU A 8 -41.49 5.90 49.79
CA LEU A 8 -41.37 5.79 48.34
C LEU A 8 -40.13 6.57 47.89
N VAL A 9 -39.23 5.91 47.19
CA VAL A 9 -38.15 6.53 46.40
C VAL A 9 -38.67 6.69 44.96
N PRO A 10 -38.63 7.88 44.38
CA PRO A 10 -39.02 8.04 42.97
C PRO A 10 -37.93 7.44 42.05
N ALA A 11 -38.32 6.47 41.24
CA ALA A 11 -37.51 5.95 40.15
C ALA A 11 -37.40 7.01 39.06
N THR A 12 -36.20 7.59 38.90
CA THR A 12 -35.89 8.44 37.75
C THR A 12 -35.67 7.54 36.57
N VAL A 13 -36.61 7.54 35.63
CA VAL A 13 -36.45 6.88 34.34
C VAL A 13 -35.47 7.70 33.52
N LEU A 14 -34.23 7.22 33.38
CA LEU A 14 -33.25 7.78 32.46
C LEU A 14 -33.68 7.30 31.05
N ALA A 15 -34.34 8.17 30.30
CA ALA A 15 -34.61 7.93 28.87
C ALA A 15 -33.25 8.02 28.13
N ALA A 16 -32.63 6.89 27.86
CA ALA A 16 -31.53 6.83 26.90
C ALA A 16 -32.11 7.24 25.53
N VAL A 17 -31.76 8.41 25.06
CA VAL A 17 -31.94 8.81 23.66
C VAL A 17 -30.95 7.98 22.88
N VAL A 18 -31.41 6.82 22.37
CA VAL A 18 -30.70 6.10 21.33
C VAL A 18 -30.79 6.98 20.08
N CYS A 19 -29.75 7.74 19.83
CA CYS A 19 -29.53 8.40 18.56
C CYS A 19 -29.28 7.28 17.54
N THR A 20 -30.34 6.79 16.89
CA THR A 20 -30.19 5.94 15.71
C THR A 20 -29.53 6.80 14.64
N LEU A 21 -28.23 6.64 14.46
CA LEU A 21 -27.54 7.07 13.26
C LEU A 21 -28.31 6.43 12.11
N ALA A 22 -28.95 7.22 11.27
CA ALA A 22 -29.54 6.79 10.02
C ALA A 22 -28.39 6.41 9.09
N VAL A 23 -27.94 5.18 9.15
CA VAL A 23 -27.02 4.62 8.16
C VAL A 23 -27.85 4.33 6.92
N ALA A 24 -27.61 5.07 5.86
CA ALA A 24 -28.44 5.01 4.64
C ALA A 24 -28.32 3.66 3.90
N HIS A 25 -27.28 2.87 4.19
CA HIS A 25 -26.97 1.60 3.54
C HIS A 25 -26.61 0.49 4.54
N VAL A 26 -27.44 0.27 5.56
CA VAL A 26 -27.21 -0.77 6.60
C VAL A 26 -27.07 -2.17 5.97
N ASP A 27 -27.64 -2.41 4.81
CA ASP A 27 -27.65 -3.70 4.11
C ASP A 27 -26.72 -3.72 2.87
N ASP A 28 -25.91 -2.66 2.66
CA ASP A 28 -24.98 -2.63 1.53
C ASP A 28 -23.88 -3.70 1.70
N PRO A 29 -23.71 -4.61 0.71
CA PRO A 29 -22.70 -5.65 0.76
C PRO A 29 -21.28 -5.13 0.97
N LYS A 30 -20.93 -3.93 0.51
CA LYS A 30 -19.62 -3.30 0.70
C LYS A 30 -19.18 -3.26 2.15
N ALA A 31 -20.09 -2.94 3.07
CA ALA A 31 -19.78 -2.84 4.49
C ALA A 31 -19.44 -4.21 5.11
N ARG A 32 -19.85 -5.32 4.47
CA ARG A 32 -19.61 -6.70 4.93
C ARG A 32 -18.36 -7.31 4.30
N ASP A 33 -18.02 -6.91 3.07
CA ASP A 33 -16.92 -7.48 2.29
C ASP A 33 -15.60 -6.70 2.46
N LEU A 34 -15.58 -5.64 3.25
CA LEU A 34 -14.43 -4.76 3.40
C LEU A 34 -13.27 -5.51 4.08
N LEU A 35 -12.21 -5.73 3.33
CA LEU A 35 -10.95 -6.28 3.84
C LEU A 35 -10.11 -5.18 4.51
N PRO A 36 -9.16 -5.54 5.39
CA PRO A 36 -8.27 -4.58 6.03
C PRO A 36 -7.50 -3.70 5.04
N PRO A 37 -7.11 -2.49 5.45
CA PRO A 37 -6.25 -1.63 4.64
C PRO A 37 -4.87 -2.25 4.42
N VAL A 38 -4.31 -2.03 3.24
CA VAL A 38 -2.93 -2.41 2.92
C VAL A 38 -2.00 -1.26 3.33
N TYR A 39 -1.09 -1.53 4.25
CA TYR A 39 -0.11 -0.58 4.71
C TYR A 39 1.24 -0.83 4.05
N ALA A 40 1.78 0.20 3.42
CA ALA A 40 3.03 0.13 2.69
C ALA A 40 3.76 1.48 2.73
N PRO A 41 5.07 1.53 2.40
CA PRO A 41 5.75 2.78 2.09
C PRO A 41 5.14 3.45 0.86
N ALA A 42 5.09 4.78 0.83
CA ALA A 42 4.71 5.50 -0.38
C ALA A 42 5.70 5.22 -1.51
N PHE A 43 5.17 4.99 -2.71
CA PHE A 43 5.99 4.91 -3.92
C PHE A 43 5.91 6.23 -4.68
N ARG A 44 7.07 6.73 -5.13
CA ARG A 44 7.23 7.90 -6.01
C ARG A 44 8.28 7.61 -7.05
N ALA A 45 7.91 7.63 -8.33
CA ALA A 45 8.83 7.26 -9.41
C ALA A 45 10.09 8.14 -9.45
N SER A 46 9.99 9.43 -9.08
CA SER A 46 11.14 10.33 -9.02
C SER A 46 12.11 10.03 -7.88
N GLU A 47 11.66 9.36 -6.81
CA GLU A 47 12.54 8.94 -5.72
C GLU A 47 13.28 7.64 -6.07
N GLY A 48 12.80 6.89 -7.09
CA GLY A 48 13.31 5.56 -7.44
C GLY A 48 12.94 4.51 -6.38
N GLY A 49 13.38 3.31 -6.60
CA GLY A 49 13.06 2.19 -5.72
C GLY A 49 11.89 1.35 -6.26
N GLY A 50 11.70 0.19 -5.66
CA GLY A 50 10.60 -0.72 -6.02
C GLY A 50 9.28 -0.30 -5.41
N VAL A 51 8.21 -0.71 -6.04
CA VAL A 51 6.87 -0.69 -5.45
C VAL A 51 6.80 -1.84 -4.43
N ALA A 52 6.12 -1.62 -3.30
CA ALA A 52 6.01 -2.65 -2.26
C ALA A 52 5.20 -3.88 -2.71
N GLU A 53 4.36 -3.72 -3.74
CA GLU A 53 3.58 -4.80 -4.36
C GLU A 53 3.84 -4.84 -5.87
N THR A 54 3.64 -5.99 -6.50
CA THR A 54 3.67 -6.13 -7.95
C THR A 54 2.26 -5.96 -8.50
N PHE A 55 2.06 -4.98 -9.36
CA PHE A 55 0.78 -4.70 -10.01
C PHE A 55 0.86 -5.11 -11.49
N GLU A 56 -0.08 -5.93 -11.96
CA GLU A 56 -0.22 -6.22 -13.37
C GLU A 56 -0.74 -4.99 -14.12
N SER A 57 -0.11 -4.66 -15.24
CA SER A 57 -0.51 -3.50 -16.04
C SER A 57 -0.09 -3.63 -17.50
N SER A 58 -0.84 -2.96 -18.38
CA SER A 58 -0.50 -2.77 -19.78
C SER A 58 -0.94 -1.39 -20.22
N GLY A 59 -0.05 -0.62 -20.83
CA GLY A 59 -0.36 0.71 -21.33
C GLY A 59 -0.65 1.77 -20.25
N VAL A 60 -0.48 1.45 -18.97
CA VAL A 60 -0.60 2.37 -17.83
C VAL A 60 0.70 2.36 -17.03
N LEU A 61 1.24 3.53 -16.76
CA LEU A 61 2.45 3.75 -15.97
C LEU A 61 2.10 4.26 -14.59
N LEU A 62 2.55 3.57 -13.54
CA LEU A 62 2.47 4.06 -12.17
C LEU A 62 3.50 5.18 -11.97
N ARG A 63 3.03 6.34 -11.50
CA ARG A 63 3.87 7.50 -11.20
C ARG A 63 4.07 7.68 -9.71
N SER A 64 2.98 7.56 -8.93
CA SER A 64 3.03 7.53 -7.46
C SER A 64 1.93 6.64 -6.93
N TRP A 65 2.18 6.03 -5.77
CA TRP A 65 1.20 5.35 -4.94
C TRP A 65 1.35 5.84 -3.51
N LEU A 66 0.26 6.38 -2.96
CA LEU A 66 0.18 6.85 -1.58
C LEU A 66 -0.80 5.95 -0.80
N PRO A 67 -0.30 4.94 -0.07
CA PRO A 67 -1.13 4.06 0.76
C PRO A 67 -1.84 4.81 1.89
N LEU A 68 -2.88 4.19 2.45
CA LEU A 68 -3.71 4.81 3.48
C LEU A 68 -2.94 5.25 4.72
N ASN A 69 -1.92 4.49 5.14
CA ASN A 69 -1.12 4.79 6.34
C ASN A 69 -0.26 6.06 6.24
N VAL A 70 -0.06 6.62 5.03
CA VAL A 70 0.69 7.89 4.90
C VAL A 70 -0.20 9.12 5.01
N PHE A 71 -1.53 8.95 5.01
CA PHE A 71 -2.47 10.04 5.25
C PHE A 71 -2.67 10.31 6.76
N PRO A 72 -2.95 11.56 7.15
CA PRO A 72 -3.17 11.90 8.55
C PRO A 72 -4.27 11.07 9.20
N GLY A 73 -3.99 10.54 10.40
CA GLY A 73 -4.91 9.73 11.19
C GLY A 73 -5.14 8.32 10.65
N SER A 74 -4.27 7.84 9.75
CA SER A 74 -4.28 6.48 9.20
C SER A 74 -5.70 5.97 8.88
N PRO A 75 -6.39 6.55 7.87
CA PRO A 75 -7.74 6.14 7.51
C PRO A 75 -7.80 4.66 7.15
N THR A 76 -8.92 4.02 7.45
CA THR A 76 -9.13 2.58 7.19
C THR A 76 -9.62 2.27 5.80
N SER A 77 -10.06 3.28 5.03
CA SER A 77 -10.47 3.14 3.63
C SER A 77 -10.37 4.47 2.88
N ALA A 78 -10.25 4.37 1.55
CA ALA A 78 -10.52 5.47 0.64
C ALA A 78 -11.81 5.20 -0.15
N ASN A 79 -12.30 6.24 -0.85
CA ASN A 79 -13.51 6.17 -1.66
C ASN A 79 -13.40 7.11 -2.88
N ASP A 80 -14.26 8.11 -3.06
CA ASP A 80 -14.23 8.97 -4.25
C ASP A 80 -12.91 9.75 -4.40
N CYS A 81 -12.53 10.09 -5.62
CA CYS A 81 -11.46 11.02 -5.89
C CYS A 81 -11.87 12.04 -6.96
N TRP A 82 -11.22 13.20 -6.93
CA TRP A 82 -11.44 14.26 -7.92
C TRP A 82 -10.16 15.03 -8.18
N GLY A 83 -10.05 15.68 -9.33
CA GLY A 83 -8.91 16.53 -9.66
C GLY A 83 -9.23 18.01 -9.47
N TYR A 84 -8.18 18.77 -9.20
CA TYR A 84 -8.24 20.24 -9.12
C TYR A 84 -7.04 20.87 -9.83
N HIS A 85 -7.31 21.92 -10.61
CA HIS A 85 -6.28 22.78 -11.20
C HIS A 85 -6.30 24.11 -10.46
N SER A 86 -5.18 24.50 -9.86
CA SER A 86 -5.09 25.80 -9.22
C SER A 86 -4.97 26.94 -10.25
N ALA A 87 -5.12 28.17 -9.79
CA ALA A 87 -4.96 29.35 -10.64
C ALA A 87 -3.54 29.50 -11.23
N THR A 88 -2.53 28.89 -10.62
CA THR A 88 -1.15 28.86 -11.12
C THR A 88 -0.90 27.72 -12.11
N GLY A 89 -1.88 26.87 -12.36
CA GLY A 89 -1.78 25.72 -13.25
C GLY A 89 -1.21 24.45 -12.59
N ARG A 90 -1.03 24.43 -11.26
CA ARG A 90 -0.65 23.22 -10.53
C ARG A 90 -1.82 22.24 -10.47
N GLU A 91 -1.48 20.96 -10.41
CA GLU A 91 -2.43 19.85 -10.41
C GLU A 91 -2.50 19.18 -9.03
N TYR A 92 -3.72 18.97 -8.55
CA TYR A 92 -3.96 18.39 -7.22
C TYR A 92 -4.97 17.25 -7.31
N ALA A 93 -4.65 16.13 -6.67
CA ALA A 93 -5.60 15.06 -6.39
C ALA A 93 -6.32 15.35 -5.06
N ILE A 94 -7.63 15.20 -5.06
CA ILE A 94 -8.47 15.24 -3.86
C ILE A 94 -9.01 13.83 -3.65
N ILE A 95 -8.87 13.28 -2.47
CA ILE A 95 -9.30 11.92 -2.14
C ILE A 95 -10.20 11.91 -0.92
N GLY A 96 -11.36 11.26 -1.05
CA GLY A 96 -12.22 10.91 0.06
C GLY A 96 -11.61 9.78 0.88
N LEU A 97 -11.56 9.95 2.19
CA LEU A 97 -11.02 9.01 3.15
C LEU A 97 -12.04 8.72 4.25
N SER A 98 -11.94 7.58 4.91
CA SER A 98 -12.89 7.22 5.99
C SER A 98 -12.95 8.24 7.13
N ASN A 99 -11.88 9.01 7.35
CA ASN A 99 -11.77 10.02 8.42
C ASN A 99 -11.79 11.48 7.93
N GLY A 100 -11.98 11.72 6.62
CA GLY A 100 -11.94 13.09 6.08
C GLY A 100 -11.60 13.16 4.59
N THR A 101 -11.07 14.29 4.16
CA THR A 101 -10.70 14.57 2.76
C THR A 101 -9.23 14.92 2.68
N GLY A 102 -8.46 14.18 1.88
CA GLY A 102 -7.03 14.39 1.63
C GLY A 102 -6.79 15.22 0.37
N PHE A 103 -5.74 16.06 0.38
CA PHE A 103 -5.32 16.90 -0.74
C PHE A 103 -3.86 16.60 -1.06
N VAL A 104 -3.56 16.30 -2.30
CA VAL A 104 -2.24 15.84 -2.74
C VAL A 104 -1.80 16.64 -3.95
N ASP A 105 -0.64 17.27 -3.88
CA ASP A 105 0.02 17.92 -5.01
C ASP A 105 0.62 16.85 -5.91
N ILE A 106 0.17 16.80 -7.15
CA ILE A 106 0.61 15.87 -8.20
C ILE A 106 1.13 16.61 -9.44
N THR A 107 1.50 17.89 -9.29
CA THR A 107 2.09 18.69 -10.36
C THR A 107 3.32 17.99 -10.96
N ASP A 108 4.15 17.37 -10.12
CA ASP A 108 5.06 16.29 -10.50
C ASP A 108 4.40 14.95 -10.12
N PRO A 109 3.81 14.21 -11.08
CA PRO A 109 3.11 12.97 -10.77
C PRO A 109 4.02 11.87 -10.23
N GLY A 110 5.33 11.95 -10.50
CA GLY A 110 6.34 11.05 -9.94
C GLY A 110 6.78 11.40 -8.52
N ASN A 111 6.28 12.49 -7.96
CA ASN A 111 6.64 13.00 -6.62
C ASN A 111 5.40 13.54 -5.88
N ALA A 112 4.33 12.76 -5.82
CA ALA A 112 3.08 13.17 -5.17
C ALA A 112 3.30 13.50 -3.68
N GLN A 113 2.79 14.67 -3.23
CA GLN A 113 2.97 15.18 -1.88
C GLN A 113 1.65 15.54 -1.22
N ILE A 114 1.37 15.00 -0.04
CA ILE A 114 0.18 15.39 0.75
C ILE A 114 0.37 16.83 1.23
N VAL A 115 -0.59 17.68 0.90
CA VAL A 115 -0.55 19.12 1.20
C VAL A 115 -1.64 19.56 2.17
N GLY A 116 -2.61 18.72 2.46
CA GLY A 116 -3.67 19.02 3.42
C GLY A 116 -4.57 17.84 3.71
N HIS A 117 -5.27 17.93 4.84
CA HIS A 117 -6.32 16.99 5.23
C HIS A 117 -7.39 17.76 6.04
N ILE A 118 -8.64 17.60 5.67
CA ILE A 118 -9.79 18.13 6.41
C ILE A 118 -10.54 16.96 7.03
N THR A 119 -10.61 16.91 8.34
CA THR A 119 -11.34 15.87 9.07
C THR A 119 -12.83 15.94 8.79
N GLY A 120 -13.50 14.80 8.79
CA GLY A 120 -14.94 14.69 8.58
C GLY A 120 -15.53 13.51 9.34
N PRO A 121 -16.85 13.32 9.33
CA PRO A 121 -17.50 12.18 9.96
C PRO A 121 -16.94 10.86 9.40
N THR A 122 -16.74 9.88 10.27
CA THR A 122 -16.29 8.54 9.86
C THR A 122 -17.32 7.91 8.93
N SER A 123 -16.90 7.48 7.76
CA SER A 123 -17.76 6.85 6.75
C SER A 123 -16.95 6.11 5.71
N LEU A 124 -17.47 5.00 5.20
CA LEU A 124 -16.96 4.34 4.00
C LEU A 124 -17.29 5.18 2.74
N TRP A 125 -18.34 5.98 2.76
CA TRP A 125 -18.82 6.76 1.63
C TRP A 125 -18.53 8.26 1.81
N ARG A 126 -17.71 8.82 0.93
CA ARG A 126 -17.40 10.24 0.86
C ARG A 126 -17.15 10.66 -0.58
N CYS A 127 -18.00 11.55 -1.10
CA CYS A 127 -17.90 12.09 -2.45
C CYS A 127 -17.29 13.50 -2.42
N VAL A 128 -16.42 13.79 -3.38
CA VAL A 128 -15.67 15.06 -3.48
C VAL A 128 -15.77 15.65 -4.88
N LYS A 129 -16.09 16.94 -4.99
CA LYS A 129 -16.16 17.69 -6.26
C LYS A 129 -15.66 19.13 -6.05
N THR A 130 -15.36 19.85 -7.13
CA THR A 130 -14.81 21.21 -7.06
C THR A 130 -15.62 22.22 -7.89
N TYR A 131 -15.64 23.49 -7.44
CA TYR A 131 -16.11 24.63 -8.21
C TYR A 131 -15.35 25.89 -7.80
N GLY A 132 -14.74 26.58 -8.77
CA GLY A 132 -13.85 27.70 -8.48
C GLY A 132 -12.73 27.28 -7.53
N ASN A 133 -12.52 28.03 -6.47
CA ASN A 133 -11.52 27.74 -5.44
C ASN A 133 -12.08 26.93 -4.26
N TYR A 134 -13.16 26.18 -4.44
CA TYR A 134 -13.76 25.40 -3.35
C TYR A 134 -13.88 23.92 -3.71
N CYS A 135 -13.63 23.08 -2.71
CA CYS A 135 -13.99 21.67 -2.72
C CYS A 135 -15.24 21.47 -1.87
N TYR A 136 -16.14 20.65 -2.37
CA TYR A 136 -17.36 20.22 -1.69
C TYR A 136 -17.22 18.73 -1.39
N ALA A 137 -17.30 18.36 -0.10
CA ALA A 137 -17.24 16.99 0.34
C ALA A 137 -18.52 16.59 1.05
N GLY A 138 -19.21 15.57 0.52
CA GLY A 138 -20.36 14.93 1.14
C GLY A 138 -19.98 13.61 1.77
N SER A 139 -20.68 13.20 2.83
CA SER A 139 -20.46 11.91 3.49
C SER A 139 -21.76 11.33 4.01
N GLU A 140 -21.91 10.00 3.96
CA GLU A 140 -23.04 9.34 4.63
C GLU A 140 -22.92 9.35 6.15
N GLY A 141 -21.72 9.60 6.70
CA GLY A 141 -21.53 9.82 8.13
C GLY A 141 -22.19 11.09 8.68
N GLY A 142 -22.73 11.96 7.82
CA GLY A 142 -23.45 13.17 8.21
C GLY A 142 -22.71 14.47 7.91
N ASN A 143 -23.06 15.55 8.63
CA ASN A 143 -22.56 16.92 8.51
C ASN A 143 -22.93 17.64 7.18
N GLY A 144 -23.78 17.06 6.35
CA GLY A 144 -24.21 17.66 5.11
C GLY A 144 -23.12 17.73 4.05
N ILE A 145 -22.80 18.95 3.57
CA ILE A 145 -21.73 19.20 2.60
C ILE A 145 -20.68 20.08 3.27
N GLN A 146 -19.47 19.59 3.42
CA GLN A 146 -18.32 20.38 3.84
C GLN A 146 -17.84 21.25 2.67
N VAL A 147 -17.72 22.54 2.88
CA VAL A 147 -17.18 23.51 1.92
C VAL A 147 -15.77 23.87 2.34
N ILE A 148 -14.79 23.54 1.52
CA ILE A 148 -13.36 23.64 1.81
C ILE A 148 -12.74 24.66 0.87
N ASP A 149 -12.05 25.65 1.40
CA ASP A 149 -11.34 26.69 0.62
C ASP A 149 -9.99 26.14 0.16
N LEU A 150 -9.74 26.26 -1.15
CA LEU A 150 -8.50 25.86 -1.86
C LEU A 150 -7.68 27.08 -2.34
N SER A 151 -8.06 28.30 -2.00
CA SER A 151 -7.40 29.51 -2.54
C SER A 151 -5.91 29.60 -2.20
N ASN A 152 -5.48 28.98 -1.10
CA ASN A 152 -4.07 28.91 -0.69
C ASN A 152 -3.44 27.52 -0.93
N ILE A 153 -4.04 26.66 -1.75
CA ILE A 153 -3.54 25.28 -1.92
C ILE A 153 -2.11 25.20 -2.45
N ASP A 154 -1.70 26.20 -3.23
CA ASP A 154 -0.31 26.36 -3.73
C ASP A 154 0.68 26.72 -2.61
N GLY A 155 0.20 27.09 -1.41
CA GLY A 155 1.04 27.48 -0.27
C GLY A 155 1.74 28.82 -0.47
N THR A 156 1.21 29.70 -1.31
CA THR A 156 1.79 31.03 -1.61
C THR A 156 1.77 31.98 -0.42
N ASN A 157 0.86 31.76 0.54
CA ASN A 157 0.80 32.47 1.81
C ASN A 157 1.11 31.50 2.96
N ALA A 158 2.35 31.54 3.45
CA ALA A 158 2.80 30.65 4.54
C ALA A 158 2.11 30.92 5.90
N ALA A 159 1.41 32.06 6.05
CA ALA A 159 0.68 32.38 7.28
C ALA A 159 -0.71 31.71 7.34
N LEU A 160 -1.17 31.10 6.23
CA LEU A 160 -2.45 30.42 6.13
C LEU A 160 -2.26 28.91 5.89
N PRO A 161 -3.18 28.06 6.37
CA PRO A 161 -3.20 26.67 5.97
C PRO A 161 -3.42 26.58 4.45
N ARG A 162 -2.92 25.50 3.84
CA ARG A 162 -3.07 25.27 2.39
C ARG A 162 -4.52 25.01 2.00
N VAL A 163 -5.28 24.36 2.88
CA VAL A 163 -6.73 24.14 2.74
C VAL A 163 -7.42 24.40 4.07
N SER A 164 -8.67 24.88 4.06
CA SER A 164 -9.42 25.16 5.30
C SER A 164 -10.90 24.88 5.14
N LEU A 165 -11.53 24.30 6.19
CA LEU A 165 -12.98 24.15 6.24
C LEU A 165 -13.64 25.50 6.47
N VAL A 166 -14.50 25.91 5.54
CA VAL A 166 -15.24 27.18 5.63
C VAL A 166 -16.55 26.98 6.38
N ARG A 167 -17.32 25.95 6.02
CA ARG A 167 -18.61 25.63 6.63
C ARG A 167 -19.10 24.23 6.29
N GLU A 168 -20.19 23.86 6.97
CA GLU A 168 -20.99 22.69 6.66
C GLU A 168 -22.41 23.13 6.27
N VAL A 169 -22.90 22.63 5.10
CA VAL A 169 -24.23 22.96 4.59
C VAL A 169 -25.17 21.81 4.89
N THR A 170 -26.07 22.01 5.84
CA THR A 170 -27.01 21.00 6.36
C THR A 170 -28.44 21.15 5.87
N THR A 171 -28.70 22.11 4.95
CA THR A 171 -30.03 22.30 4.34
C THR A 171 -30.38 21.15 3.39
N GLY A 172 -31.67 20.92 3.15
CA GLY A 172 -32.17 19.92 2.17
C GLY A 172 -32.68 18.62 2.79
N GLY A 173 -32.95 18.59 4.09
CA GLY A 173 -33.73 17.53 4.76
C GLY A 173 -32.94 16.40 5.42
N THR A 174 -31.76 16.04 4.92
CA THR A 174 -30.85 15.07 5.53
C THR A 174 -29.44 15.64 5.65
N THR A 175 -28.66 15.19 6.61
CA THR A 175 -27.23 15.53 6.72
C THR A 175 -26.33 14.48 6.04
N ALA A 176 -26.82 13.26 5.80
CA ALA A 176 -26.11 12.25 5.04
C ALA A 176 -26.14 12.58 3.54
N THR A 177 -25.01 12.42 2.87
CA THR A 177 -24.83 12.69 1.44
C THR A 177 -24.06 11.53 0.82
N HIS A 178 -24.67 10.87 -0.19
CA HIS A 178 -23.96 9.81 -0.91
C HIS A 178 -23.10 10.43 -2.00
N THR A 179 -23.71 11.11 -2.95
CA THR A 179 -23.05 11.68 -4.12
C THR A 179 -23.28 13.18 -4.25
N ILE A 180 -22.29 13.86 -4.78
CA ILE A 180 -22.33 15.24 -5.23
C ILE A 180 -21.91 15.27 -6.70
N TYR A 181 -22.69 16.00 -7.52
CA TYR A 181 -22.28 16.43 -8.85
C TYR A 181 -22.24 17.95 -8.92
N VAL A 182 -21.26 18.52 -9.62
CA VAL A 182 -21.16 19.97 -9.82
C VAL A 182 -21.19 20.29 -11.31
N ASP A 183 -22.25 20.96 -11.76
CA ASP A 183 -22.31 21.60 -13.07
C ASP A 183 -21.48 22.90 -13.01
N THR A 184 -20.21 22.75 -13.37
CA THR A 184 -19.26 23.87 -13.33
C THR A 184 -19.56 24.95 -14.35
N ALA A 185 -20.23 24.63 -15.46
CA ALA A 185 -20.61 25.58 -16.50
C ALA A 185 -21.71 26.56 -16.04
N ASN A 186 -22.63 26.06 -15.23
CA ASN A 186 -23.79 26.84 -14.77
C ASN A 186 -23.76 27.16 -13.26
N GLY A 187 -22.79 26.64 -12.50
CA GLY A 187 -22.61 26.93 -11.09
C GLY A 187 -23.71 26.37 -10.19
N PHE A 188 -24.06 25.10 -10.36
CA PHE A 188 -25.01 24.39 -9.52
C PHE A 188 -24.43 23.09 -8.99
N LEU A 189 -24.71 22.79 -7.72
CA LEU A 189 -24.38 21.54 -7.09
C LEU A 189 -25.66 20.71 -6.95
N TYR A 190 -25.56 19.44 -7.31
CA TYR A 190 -26.60 18.44 -7.18
C TYR A 190 -26.16 17.41 -6.15
N ARG A 191 -26.96 17.24 -5.10
CA ARG A 191 -26.73 16.28 -4.04
C ARG A 191 -27.72 15.15 -4.17
N ALA A 192 -27.26 13.90 -4.18
CA ALA A 192 -28.07 12.71 -4.31
C ALA A 192 -27.77 11.69 -3.20
N GLY A 193 -28.66 10.73 -2.99
CA GLY A 193 -28.53 9.64 -2.03
C GLY A 193 -28.51 10.11 -0.57
N GLY A 194 -27.91 9.28 0.30
CA GLY A 194 -27.75 9.60 1.71
C GLY A 194 -29.06 9.54 2.51
N GLY A 195 -29.90 8.53 2.27
CA GLY A 195 -31.14 8.29 3.02
C GLY A 195 -32.34 9.14 2.59
N SER A 196 -32.27 9.79 1.41
CA SER A 196 -33.39 10.52 0.85
C SER A 196 -33.48 10.43 -0.67
N ASN A 197 -34.71 10.43 -1.20
CA ASN A 197 -34.94 10.31 -2.63
C ASN A 197 -34.54 11.57 -3.42
N GLY A 198 -34.12 11.34 -4.66
CA GLY A 198 -33.93 12.33 -5.71
C GLY A 198 -32.74 13.27 -5.53
N LEU A 199 -32.87 14.43 -6.12
CA LEU A 199 -31.84 15.45 -6.18
C LEU A 199 -32.20 16.64 -5.29
N ARG A 200 -31.20 17.24 -4.66
CA ARG A 200 -31.26 18.58 -4.05
C ARG A 200 -30.28 19.47 -4.78
N ILE A 201 -30.78 20.62 -5.22
CA ILE A 201 -30.06 21.50 -6.15
C ILE A 201 -29.68 22.76 -5.40
N TYR A 202 -28.39 23.06 -5.36
CA TYR A 202 -27.84 24.24 -4.68
C TYR A 202 -27.20 25.19 -5.68
N ASN A 203 -27.40 26.48 -5.45
CA ASN A 203 -26.79 27.55 -6.22
C ASN A 203 -25.40 27.87 -5.66
N LEU A 204 -24.37 27.80 -6.51
CA LEU A 204 -22.98 28.17 -6.21
C LEU A 204 -22.59 29.52 -6.84
N ARG A 205 -23.39 30.07 -7.75
CA ARG A 205 -23.06 31.26 -8.55
C ARG A 205 -22.99 32.54 -7.71
N THR A 206 -23.89 32.66 -6.71
CA THR A 206 -24.00 33.85 -5.89
C THR A 206 -22.89 33.94 -4.87
N ASP A 207 -22.63 32.82 -4.19
CA ASP A 207 -21.58 32.66 -3.21
C ASP A 207 -21.15 31.16 -3.14
N PRO A 208 -20.09 30.77 -3.80
CA PRO A 208 -19.63 29.38 -3.80
C PRO A 208 -19.21 28.91 -2.40
N SER A 209 -18.86 29.82 -1.48
CA SER A 209 -18.55 29.48 -0.10
C SER A 209 -19.82 29.17 0.72
N ASN A 210 -21.02 29.50 0.21
CA ASN A 210 -22.29 29.35 0.91
C ASN A 210 -23.40 28.81 -0.01
N PRO A 211 -23.34 27.55 -0.43
CA PRO A 211 -24.34 26.92 -1.29
C PRO A 211 -25.75 27.07 -0.74
N THR A 212 -26.68 27.57 -1.55
CA THR A 212 -28.08 27.78 -1.15
C THR A 212 -29.02 26.84 -1.90
N LEU A 213 -29.89 26.13 -1.18
CA LEU A 213 -30.91 25.25 -1.78
C LEU A 213 -31.89 26.05 -2.65
N VAL A 214 -32.02 25.67 -3.91
CA VAL A 214 -32.89 26.36 -4.89
C VAL A 214 -33.92 25.45 -5.53
N GLY A 215 -33.86 24.17 -5.34
CA GLY A 215 -34.84 23.22 -5.86
C GLY A 215 -34.56 21.78 -5.48
N GLN A 216 -35.49 20.91 -5.81
CA GLN A 216 -35.37 19.46 -5.58
C GLN A 216 -36.26 18.68 -6.55
N TRP A 217 -35.83 17.43 -6.81
CA TRP A 217 -36.63 16.42 -7.51
C TRP A 217 -36.58 15.13 -6.66
N THR A 218 -37.72 14.61 -6.23
CA THR A 218 -37.76 13.60 -5.15
C THR A 218 -38.53 12.31 -5.52
N ASN A 219 -38.74 12.06 -6.83
CA ASN A 219 -39.65 10.99 -7.28
C ASN A 219 -39.07 9.59 -6.99
N VAL A 220 -37.74 9.41 -7.09
CA VAL A 220 -37.08 8.11 -6.89
C VAL A 220 -35.76 8.32 -6.13
N TYR A 221 -35.20 7.25 -5.60
CA TYR A 221 -33.83 7.24 -5.10
C TYR A 221 -32.87 7.45 -6.29
N VAL A 222 -31.95 8.39 -6.18
CA VAL A 222 -30.87 8.63 -7.15
C VAL A 222 -29.55 8.32 -6.45
N HIS A 223 -28.78 7.41 -7.02
CA HIS A 223 -27.45 7.06 -6.51
C HIS A 223 -26.41 8.04 -7.04
N GLU A 224 -26.22 8.07 -8.34
CA GLU A 224 -25.30 8.98 -9.05
C GLU A 224 -26.05 9.82 -10.09
N VAL A 225 -25.48 10.99 -10.42
CA VAL A 225 -26.05 11.89 -11.43
C VAL A 225 -24.96 12.59 -12.21
N GLN A 226 -25.13 12.68 -13.52
CA GLN A 226 -24.40 13.62 -14.37
C GLN A 226 -25.38 14.67 -14.90
N VAL A 227 -25.01 15.95 -14.86
CA VAL A 227 -25.81 17.05 -15.46
C VAL A 227 -25.06 17.63 -16.64
N PHE A 228 -25.73 17.71 -17.79
CA PHE A 228 -25.18 18.27 -19.00
C PHE A 228 -26.02 19.45 -19.52
N ALA A 229 -25.33 20.53 -19.86
CA ALA A 229 -25.97 21.73 -20.47
C ALA A 229 -25.84 21.69 -21.99
N TYR A 230 -26.93 21.45 -22.68
CA TYR A 230 -26.96 21.39 -24.13
C TYR A 230 -26.87 22.81 -24.72
N THR A 231 -25.86 23.08 -25.53
CA THR A 231 -25.64 24.37 -26.20
C THR A 231 -26.07 24.36 -27.66
N THR A 232 -26.27 23.18 -28.24
CA THR A 232 -26.66 22.98 -29.66
C THR A 232 -27.68 21.86 -29.78
N GLY A 233 -28.26 21.68 -30.98
CA GLY A 233 -29.18 20.58 -31.29
C GLY A 233 -30.61 20.83 -30.74
N PRO A 234 -31.44 19.77 -30.70
CA PRO A 234 -32.87 19.89 -30.34
C PRO A 234 -33.11 20.28 -28.87
N TYR A 235 -32.10 20.11 -28.03
CA TYR A 235 -32.17 20.43 -26.60
C TYR A 235 -31.38 21.69 -26.23
N ALA A 236 -30.97 22.51 -27.19
CA ALA A 236 -30.20 23.73 -26.92
C ALA A 236 -30.86 24.60 -25.84
N GLY A 237 -30.07 25.05 -24.86
CA GLY A 237 -30.55 25.84 -23.72
C GLY A 237 -31.09 24.98 -22.55
N LYS A 238 -31.17 23.65 -22.69
CA LYS A 238 -31.60 22.75 -21.62
C LYS A 238 -30.44 22.29 -20.77
N GLN A 239 -30.70 22.11 -19.48
CA GLN A 239 -29.83 21.42 -18.54
C GLN A 239 -30.50 20.10 -18.15
N ILE A 240 -29.87 19.02 -18.51
CA ILE A 240 -30.43 17.67 -18.38
C ILE A 240 -29.63 16.89 -17.35
N ALA A 241 -30.31 16.34 -16.36
CA ALA A 241 -29.76 15.41 -15.39
C ALA A 241 -30.02 13.98 -15.84
N PHE A 242 -28.94 13.20 -15.97
CA PHE A 242 -28.95 11.76 -16.17
C PHE A 242 -28.78 11.12 -14.81
N CYS A 243 -29.87 10.59 -14.25
CA CYS A 243 -29.95 10.10 -12.88
C CYS A 243 -29.94 8.57 -12.87
N CYS A 244 -28.94 7.96 -12.27
CA CYS A 244 -28.92 6.54 -12.00
C CYS A 244 -29.84 6.22 -10.83
N GLY A 245 -31.01 5.66 -11.13
CA GLY A 245 -32.03 5.25 -10.14
C GLY A 245 -31.79 3.81 -9.70
N GLY A 246 -31.44 3.62 -8.43
CA GLY A 246 -31.21 2.31 -7.85
C GLY A 246 -32.45 1.73 -7.16
N ALA A 247 -32.36 0.48 -6.72
CA ALA A 247 -33.38 -0.21 -5.94
C ALA A 247 -33.43 0.24 -4.47
N ASN A 248 -32.49 1.09 -4.03
CA ASN A 248 -32.39 1.56 -2.67
C ASN A 248 -33.57 2.49 -2.26
N GLY A 249 -33.83 2.63 -0.98
CA GLY A 249 -34.92 3.49 -0.47
C GLY A 249 -36.32 3.00 -0.80
N GLY A 250 -36.49 1.70 -1.08
CA GLY A 250 -37.78 1.08 -1.42
C GLY A 250 -38.21 1.28 -2.89
N ASN A 251 -37.37 1.87 -3.73
CA ASN A 251 -37.59 1.96 -5.17
C ASN A 251 -37.19 0.63 -5.82
N THR A 252 -38.14 0.00 -6.55
CA THR A 252 -37.92 -1.26 -7.28
C THR A 252 -37.56 -1.03 -8.76
N ASN A 253 -37.63 0.20 -9.24
CA ASN A 253 -37.43 0.55 -10.65
C ASN A 253 -35.98 1.00 -10.86
N THR A 254 -35.08 0.06 -11.04
CA THR A 254 -33.67 0.33 -11.40
C THR A 254 -33.53 0.71 -12.86
N GLY A 255 -32.80 1.77 -13.14
CA GLY A 255 -32.51 2.25 -14.48
C GLY A 255 -32.14 3.72 -14.55
N MET A 256 -32.09 4.23 -15.78
CA MET A 256 -31.77 5.63 -16.10
C MET A 256 -33.04 6.49 -16.08
N TYR A 257 -33.03 7.56 -15.29
CA TYR A 257 -34.04 8.62 -15.29
C TYR A 257 -33.42 9.87 -15.90
N ILE A 258 -34.08 10.43 -16.95
CA ILE A 258 -33.64 11.63 -17.60
C ILE A 258 -34.56 12.75 -17.15
N VAL A 259 -33.99 13.81 -16.57
CA VAL A 259 -34.74 14.91 -15.93
C VAL A 259 -34.26 16.23 -16.48
N ASP A 260 -35.21 17.06 -17.03
CA ASP A 260 -34.94 18.45 -17.35
C ASP A 260 -34.90 19.26 -16.05
N VAL A 261 -33.71 19.75 -15.70
CA VAL A 261 -33.43 20.59 -14.54
C VAL A 261 -33.10 22.02 -14.91
N THR A 262 -33.55 22.48 -16.08
CA THR A 262 -33.35 23.87 -16.55
C THR A 262 -33.97 24.84 -15.57
N ASP A 263 -35.22 24.61 -15.17
CA ASP A 263 -35.84 25.27 -14.02
C ASP A 263 -35.55 24.46 -12.74
N LYS A 264 -34.68 24.99 -11.89
CA LYS A 264 -34.27 24.33 -10.67
C LYS A 264 -35.42 24.15 -9.67
N ALA A 265 -36.41 25.06 -9.70
CA ALA A 265 -37.56 25.02 -8.80
C ALA A 265 -38.64 24.02 -9.25
N ALA A 266 -38.67 23.67 -10.54
CA ALA A 266 -39.65 22.77 -11.14
C ALA A 266 -39.00 21.74 -12.10
N PRO A 267 -38.17 20.81 -11.66
CA PRO A 267 -37.58 19.80 -12.51
C PRO A 267 -38.63 18.87 -13.12
N VAL A 268 -38.45 18.49 -14.40
CA VAL A 268 -39.40 17.67 -15.16
C VAL A 268 -38.76 16.39 -15.63
N GLN A 269 -39.28 15.24 -15.23
CA GLN A 269 -38.84 13.96 -15.76
C GLN A 269 -39.29 13.82 -17.23
N LEU A 270 -38.29 13.55 -18.12
CA LEU A 270 -38.54 13.37 -19.56
C LEU A 270 -38.76 11.89 -19.88
N SER A 271 -38.00 11.00 -19.25
CA SER A 271 -38.12 9.57 -19.49
C SER A 271 -37.59 8.73 -18.31
N TYR A 272 -37.88 7.45 -18.36
CA TYR A 272 -37.28 6.36 -17.57
C TYR A 272 -37.06 5.17 -18.49
N THR A 273 -35.86 4.56 -18.41
CA THR A 273 -35.50 3.39 -19.18
C THR A 273 -34.66 2.43 -18.33
N THR A 274 -35.11 1.19 -18.25
CA THR A 274 -34.33 0.10 -17.65
C THR A 274 -33.54 -0.66 -18.70
N TYR A 275 -32.75 -1.63 -18.29
CA TYR A 275 -31.91 -2.48 -19.14
C TYR A 275 -31.99 -3.95 -18.69
N PRO A 276 -31.58 -4.93 -19.53
CA PRO A 276 -31.53 -6.31 -19.14
C PRO A 276 -30.63 -6.54 -17.93
N ASN A 277 -31.02 -7.43 -17.01
CA ASN A 277 -30.31 -7.78 -15.79
C ASN A 277 -30.14 -6.66 -14.76
N ALA A 278 -30.82 -5.51 -14.91
CA ALA A 278 -30.73 -4.38 -14.01
C ALA A 278 -30.93 -4.76 -12.55
N LYS A 279 -29.96 -4.46 -11.69
CA LYS A 279 -29.96 -4.66 -10.24
C LYS A 279 -29.79 -3.36 -9.49
N PHE A 280 -28.77 -2.58 -9.86
CA PHE A 280 -28.46 -1.30 -9.23
C PHE A 280 -27.77 -0.37 -10.23
N CYS A 281 -28.55 0.47 -10.93
CA CYS A 281 -28.02 1.50 -11.82
C CYS A 281 -27.14 2.44 -11.00
N HIS A 282 -25.81 2.26 -11.11
CA HIS A 282 -24.85 2.87 -10.20
C HIS A 282 -24.41 4.24 -10.71
N GLN A 283 -23.67 4.28 -11.81
CA GLN A 283 -23.07 5.48 -12.35
C GLN A 283 -23.15 5.48 -13.88
N SER A 284 -23.16 6.67 -14.48
CA SER A 284 -23.21 6.80 -15.92
C SER A 284 -22.44 8.02 -16.42
N TRP A 285 -21.97 7.96 -17.68
CA TRP A 285 -21.31 9.09 -18.32
C TRP A 285 -21.71 9.25 -19.78
N LEU A 286 -22.07 10.49 -20.16
CA LEU A 286 -22.50 10.84 -21.50
C LEU A 286 -21.30 10.88 -22.46
N SER A 287 -21.47 10.33 -23.66
CA SER A 287 -20.48 10.39 -24.74
C SER A 287 -20.26 11.82 -25.24
N ASN A 288 -19.08 12.09 -25.81
CA ASN A 288 -18.76 13.42 -26.32
C ASN A 288 -19.64 13.86 -27.50
N ASP A 289 -20.19 12.91 -28.27
CA ASP A 289 -21.13 13.17 -29.36
C ASP A 289 -22.59 13.34 -28.88
N LEU A 290 -22.84 13.21 -27.59
CA LEU A 290 -24.13 13.32 -26.93
C LEU A 290 -25.18 12.30 -27.41
N GLN A 291 -24.75 11.23 -28.05
CA GLN A 291 -25.66 10.22 -28.61
C GLN A 291 -25.87 9.02 -27.69
N ARG A 292 -24.88 8.73 -26.83
CA ARG A 292 -24.87 7.56 -25.95
C ARG A 292 -24.54 7.94 -24.53
N ILE A 293 -25.04 7.14 -23.60
CA ILE A 293 -24.60 7.15 -22.21
C ILE A 293 -24.15 5.74 -21.83
N TYR A 294 -23.00 5.65 -21.18
CA TYR A 294 -22.44 4.39 -20.67
C TYR A 294 -22.80 4.26 -19.21
N ILE A 295 -23.21 3.05 -18.79
CA ILE A 295 -23.77 2.79 -17.46
C ILE A 295 -23.12 1.55 -16.89
N ASN A 296 -22.66 1.60 -15.63
CA ASN A 296 -22.32 0.44 -14.83
C ASN A 296 -23.44 0.14 -13.83
N ASP A 297 -23.76 -1.16 -13.69
CA ASP A 297 -24.63 -1.70 -12.65
C ASP A 297 -23.77 -2.40 -11.60
N GLU A 298 -23.86 -2.00 -10.34
CA GLU A 298 -22.92 -2.45 -9.31
C GLU A 298 -23.31 -3.79 -8.66
N LEU A 299 -24.49 -4.31 -8.93
CA LEU A 299 -25.00 -5.51 -8.28
C LEU A 299 -25.36 -6.63 -9.26
N ASP A 300 -25.05 -6.50 -10.52
CA ASP A 300 -25.38 -7.54 -11.52
C ASP A 300 -24.26 -8.58 -11.68
N GLU A 301 -22.99 -8.23 -11.49
CA GLU A 301 -21.86 -9.18 -11.51
C GLU A 301 -21.94 -10.19 -10.35
N GLY A 302 -21.75 -11.45 -10.69
CA GLY A 302 -21.88 -12.57 -9.75
C GLY A 302 -23.33 -12.92 -9.38
N ALA A 303 -24.30 -12.05 -9.70
CA ALA A 303 -25.72 -12.26 -9.46
C ALA A 303 -26.47 -12.70 -10.73
N THR A 304 -26.31 -11.97 -11.84
CA THR A 304 -27.02 -12.19 -13.10
C THR A 304 -26.12 -12.19 -14.32
N VAL A 305 -24.95 -11.57 -14.24
CA VAL A 305 -23.90 -11.63 -15.26
C VAL A 305 -22.62 -12.21 -14.65
N THR A 306 -21.75 -12.74 -15.49
CA THR A 306 -20.50 -13.41 -15.06
C THR A 306 -19.25 -12.58 -15.34
N THR A 307 -19.40 -11.47 -16.07
CA THR A 307 -18.29 -10.59 -16.47
C THR A 307 -18.68 -9.15 -16.24
N THR A 308 -17.70 -8.31 -15.90
CA THR A 308 -17.86 -6.86 -15.81
C THR A 308 -18.52 -6.34 -17.09
N THR A 309 -19.71 -5.78 -16.97
CA THR A 309 -20.57 -5.44 -18.12
C THR A 309 -20.95 -3.98 -18.10
N THR A 310 -20.57 -3.25 -19.16
CA THR A 310 -20.98 -1.86 -19.36
C THR A 310 -22.15 -1.79 -20.32
N ILE A 311 -23.23 -1.13 -19.91
CA ILE A 311 -24.44 -0.94 -20.71
C ILE A 311 -24.26 0.30 -21.59
N VAL A 312 -24.59 0.19 -22.87
CA VAL A 312 -24.61 1.31 -23.84
C VAL A 312 -26.03 1.67 -24.17
N MET A 313 -26.47 2.84 -23.73
CA MET A 313 -27.82 3.33 -23.99
C MET A 313 -27.77 4.52 -24.96
N ASN A 314 -28.57 4.44 -26.02
CA ASN A 314 -28.77 5.56 -26.94
C ASN A 314 -29.69 6.61 -26.33
N VAL A 315 -29.22 7.85 -26.24
CA VAL A 315 -29.92 8.98 -25.64
C VAL A 315 -30.10 10.16 -26.62
N ALA A 316 -29.94 9.93 -27.92
CA ALA A 316 -30.17 10.95 -28.95
C ALA A 316 -31.57 11.56 -28.88
N ASN A 317 -32.56 10.74 -28.49
CA ASN A 317 -33.89 11.20 -28.10
C ASN A 317 -34.10 11.03 -26.60
N LEU A 318 -34.01 12.12 -25.84
CA LEU A 318 -34.13 12.12 -24.38
C LEU A 318 -35.50 11.65 -23.87
N ALA A 319 -36.55 11.72 -24.70
CA ALA A 319 -37.90 11.26 -24.35
C ALA A 319 -38.13 9.75 -24.62
N ALA A 320 -37.25 9.12 -25.41
CA ALA A 320 -37.35 7.70 -25.77
C ALA A 320 -35.95 7.06 -25.91
N PRO A 321 -35.16 7.03 -24.85
CA PRO A 321 -33.85 6.34 -24.87
C PRO A 321 -34.06 4.83 -24.94
N PHE A 322 -33.05 4.11 -25.48
CA PHE A 322 -33.09 2.64 -25.59
C PHE A 322 -31.69 2.02 -25.43
N VAL A 323 -31.64 0.79 -24.97
CA VAL A 323 -30.36 0.04 -24.88
C VAL A 323 -29.90 -0.32 -26.28
N GLU A 324 -28.71 0.16 -26.68
CA GLU A 324 -28.08 -0.14 -27.96
C GLU A 324 -27.29 -1.44 -27.91
N GLY A 325 -26.69 -1.77 -26.76
CA GLY A 325 -25.92 -2.98 -26.54
C GLY A 325 -25.21 -2.97 -25.18
N THR A 326 -24.33 -3.93 -25.01
CA THR A 326 -23.41 -4.05 -23.87
C THR A 326 -22.04 -4.48 -24.36
N PHE A 327 -21.00 -4.18 -23.61
CA PHE A 327 -19.66 -4.75 -23.84
C PHE A 327 -19.04 -5.19 -22.52
N ASN A 328 -18.00 -6.02 -22.59
CA ASN A 328 -17.20 -6.49 -21.48
C ASN A 328 -15.77 -6.79 -21.96
N ASN A 329 -14.85 -6.99 -21.03
CA ASN A 329 -13.46 -7.34 -21.28
C ASN A 329 -13.09 -8.78 -20.85
N GLY A 330 -14.08 -9.60 -20.50
CA GLY A 330 -13.89 -10.96 -19.99
C GLY A 330 -13.47 -11.04 -18.52
N ASN A 331 -13.32 -9.90 -17.84
CA ASN A 331 -13.04 -9.84 -16.40
C ASN A 331 -14.31 -10.16 -15.59
N THR A 332 -14.16 -10.53 -14.31
CA THR A 332 -15.29 -10.94 -13.44
C THR A 332 -15.54 -9.97 -12.29
N ALA A 333 -14.69 -8.97 -12.09
CA ALA A 333 -14.84 -7.97 -11.04
C ALA A 333 -16.08 -7.09 -11.25
N ILE A 334 -16.56 -6.45 -10.19
CA ILE A 334 -17.72 -5.55 -10.22
C ILE A 334 -17.36 -4.28 -11.00
N GLY A 335 -18.22 -3.87 -11.94
CA GLY A 335 -18.17 -2.58 -12.62
C GLY A 335 -18.67 -1.45 -11.70
N HIS A 336 -17.95 -0.31 -11.66
CA HIS A 336 -18.31 0.76 -10.71
C HIS A 336 -18.38 2.14 -11.37
N ASN A 337 -17.32 2.95 -11.30
CA ASN A 337 -17.32 4.31 -11.82
C ASN A 337 -16.63 4.40 -13.19
N LEU A 338 -17.19 5.21 -14.09
CA LEU A 338 -16.64 5.38 -15.43
C LEU A 338 -16.68 6.84 -15.89
N TYR A 339 -15.68 7.24 -16.69
CA TYR A 339 -15.54 8.59 -17.20
C TYR A 339 -14.93 8.59 -18.59
N ILE A 340 -15.28 9.60 -19.43
CA ILE A 340 -14.78 9.73 -20.79
C ILE A 340 -13.86 10.94 -20.90
N ARG A 341 -12.64 10.69 -21.42
CA ARG A 341 -11.72 11.75 -21.85
C ARG A 341 -11.25 11.51 -23.26
N GLY A 342 -11.55 12.43 -24.19
CA GLY A 342 -11.26 12.22 -25.60
C GLY A 342 -11.98 10.99 -26.12
N ASN A 343 -11.25 10.08 -26.73
CA ASN A 343 -11.78 8.80 -27.23
C ASN A 343 -11.64 7.64 -26.23
N ASN A 344 -11.21 7.91 -25.01
CA ASN A 344 -11.00 6.85 -24.02
C ASN A 344 -12.10 6.91 -22.95
N LEU A 345 -12.65 5.75 -22.65
CA LEU A 345 -13.48 5.48 -21.49
C LEU A 345 -12.59 4.83 -20.42
N PHE A 346 -12.57 5.41 -19.22
CA PHE A 346 -11.85 4.93 -18.06
C PHE A 346 -12.83 4.35 -17.07
N GLU A 347 -12.68 3.09 -16.67
CA GLU A 347 -13.54 2.39 -15.73
C GLU A 347 -12.77 1.95 -14.50
N ALA A 348 -13.25 2.31 -13.32
CA ALA A 348 -12.79 1.77 -12.05
C ALA A 348 -13.67 0.55 -11.70
N ASN A 349 -13.07 -0.64 -11.68
CA ASN A 349 -13.78 -1.91 -11.60
C ASN A 349 -13.29 -2.73 -10.40
N TYR A 350 -13.33 -2.15 -9.20
CA TYR A 350 -12.93 -2.78 -7.94
C TYR A 350 -11.67 -3.64 -8.06
N ARG A 351 -11.79 -4.98 -7.89
CA ARG A 351 -10.66 -5.92 -7.89
C ARG A 351 -9.93 -6.09 -9.21
N SER A 352 -10.44 -5.57 -10.31
CA SER A 352 -9.69 -5.54 -11.57
C SER A 352 -9.00 -4.20 -11.84
N GLY A 353 -9.11 -3.23 -10.93
CA GLY A 353 -8.44 -1.95 -11.03
C GLY A 353 -9.01 -1.04 -12.12
N ILE A 354 -8.15 -0.25 -12.78
CA ILE A 354 -8.53 0.63 -13.88
C ILE A 354 -8.48 -0.13 -15.22
N ARG A 355 -9.55 0.03 -16.02
CA ARG A 355 -9.66 -0.46 -17.40
C ARG A 355 -9.91 0.71 -18.34
N VAL A 356 -9.25 0.74 -19.48
CA VAL A 356 -9.34 1.82 -20.45
C VAL A 356 -9.76 1.28 -21.81
N PHE A 357 -10.88 1.78 -22.33
CA PHE A 357 -11.46 1.33 -23.60
C PHE A 357 -11.42 2.44 -24.65
N ASN A 358 -11.16 2.09 -25.90
CA ASN A 358 -11.08 3.05 -27.01
C ASN A 358 -12.43 3.17 -27.74
N LEU A 359 -13.23 4.17 -27.39
CA LEU A 359 -14.51 4.50 -28.03
C LEU A 359 -14.36 4.95 -29.49
N GLY A 360 -13.17 5.47 -29.85
CA GLY A 360 -12.89 5.87 -31.22
C GLY A 360 -12.79 4.70 -32.21
N ALA A 361 -12.48 3.51 -31.73
CA ALA A 361 -12.47 2.28 -32.51
C ALA A 361 -13.87 1.68 -32.67
N SER A 362 -14.67 1.71 -31.61
CA SER A 362 -16.08 1.30 -31.60
C SER A 362 -16.79 1.94 -30.41
N ALA A 363 -17.92 2.55 -30.63
CA ALA A 363 -18.70 3.19 -29.57
C ALA A 363 -19.57 2.19 -28.79
N SER A 364 -19.99 1.07 -29.41
CA SER A 364 -20.88 0.07 -28.80
C SER A 364 -20.19 -1.20 -28.34
N ASN A 365 -18.92 -1.44 -28.80
CA ASN A 365 -18.09 -2.55 -28.40
C ASN A 365 -16.60 -2.11 -28.46
N PRO A 366 -16.17 -1.19 -27.60
CA PRO A 366 -14.82 -0.64 -27.63
C PRO A 366 -13.78 -1.68 -27.18
N PRO A 367 -12.63 -1.80 -27.86
CA PRO A 367 -11.54 -2.63 -27.37
C PRO A 367 -10.91 -2.04 -26.12
N GLU A 368 -10.54 -2.89 -25.16
CA GLU A 368 -9.64 -2.52 -24.08
C GLU A 368 -8.24 -2.22 -24.65
N VAL A 369 -7.65 -1.10 -24.26
CA VAL A 369 -6.36 -0.63 -24.78
C VAL A 369 -5.30 -0.46 -23.70
N ALA A 370 -5.70 -0.37 -22.44
CA ALA A 370 -4.79 -0.26 -21.30
C ALA A 370 -5.49 -0.67 -19.99
N TYR A 371 -4.69 -1.14 -19.04
CA TYR A 371 -5.18 -1.44 -17.69
C TYR A 371 -4.07 -1.34 -16.65
N PHE A 372 -4.47 -1.18 -15.39
CA PHE A 372 -3.63 -1.33 -14.22
C PHE A 372 -4.45 -1.97 -13.10
N ASP A 373 -4.05 -3.16 -12.69
CA ASP A 373 -4.73 -3.91 -11.65
C ASP A 373 -4.22 -3.46 -10.28
N THR A 374 -5.08 -2.87 -9.47
CA THR A 374 -4.75 -2.43 -8.10
C THR A 374 -4.94 -3.52 -7.06
N TRP A 375 -5.49 -4.68 -7.45
CA TRP A 375 -5.76 -5.81 -6.57
C TRP A 375 -5.12 -7.11 -7.10
N PRO A 376 -3.81 -7.36 -6.85
CA PRO A 376 -3.03 -8.41 -7.52
C PRO A 376 -3.47 -9.85 -7.23
N GLY A 377 -4.40 -10.09 -6.31
CA GLY A 377 -4.74 -11.44 -5.85
C GLY A 377 -5.75 -12.18 -6.73
N ASP A 378 -6.79 -11.47 -7.15
CA ASP A 378 -7.91 -12.05 -7.90
C ASP A 378 -8.81 -10.97 -8.52
N ASN A 379 -9.73 -11.40 -9.39
CA ASN A 379 -10.76 -10.55 -10.00
C ASN A 379 -12.19 -10.98 -9.59
N LEU A 380 -12.35 -11.48 -8.38
CA LEU A 380 -13.66 -11.90 -7.87
C LEU A 380 -14.64 -10.72 -7.79
N PRO A 381 -15.95 -10.95 -7.94
CA PRO A 381 -16.97 -9.91 -7.84
C PRO A 381 -17.21 -9.52 -6.37
N GLN A 382 -16.27 -8.78 -5.79
CA GLN A 382 -16.28 -8.30 -4.40
C GLN A 382 -15.84 -6.84 -4.32
N TYR A 383 -16.20 -6.15 -3.23
CA TYR A 383 -16.11 -4.70 -3.06
C TYR A 383 -14.78 -4.23 -2.43
N ASN A 384 -13.66 -4.69 -2.96
CA ASN A 384 -12.32 -4.21 -2.59
C ASN A 384 -11.59 -3.75 -3.85
N GLY A 385 -10.56 -2.93 -3.72
CA GLY A 385 -9.82 -2.42 -4.86
C GLY A 385 -10.28 -1.04 -5.30
N LEU A 386 -10.27 -0.77 -6.60
CA LEU A 386 -10.41 0.57 -7.17
C LEU A 386 -11.87 1.08 -7.14
N TRP A 387 -12.11 2.15 -6.36
CA TRP A 387 -13.42 2.80 -6.23
C TRP A 387 -13.70 3.77 -7.37
N ASN A 388 -12.77 4.68 -7.64
CA ASN A 388 -12.98 5.77 -8.59
C ASN A 388 -11.72 6.11 -9.37
N VAL A 389 -11.90 6.81 -10.50
CA VAL A 389 -10.85 7.35 -11.36
C VAL A 389 -11.19 8.79 -11.75
N TRP A 390 -10.19 9.64 -11.95
CA TRP A 390 -10.39 10.98 -12.51
C TRP A 390 -9.35 11.26 -13.60
N PRO A 391 -9.74 11.36 -14.90
CA PRO A 391 -8.80 11.33 -16.02
C PRO A 391 -8.44 12.71 -16.62
N TRP A 392 -8.86 13.85 -16.08
CA TRP A 392 -8.84 15.13 -16.82
C TRP A 392 -7.72 16.10 -16.49
N PHE A 393 -6.60 15.67 -15.92
CA PHE A 393 -5.46 16.57 -15.74
C PHE A 393 -4.83 16.97 -17.07
N ASN A 394 -4.46 18.27 -17.20
CA ASN A 394 -3.88 18.82 -18.42
C ASN A 394 -2.56 18.17 -18.81
N SER A 395 -1.76 17.75 -17.83
CA SER A 395 -0.51 17.02 -18.03
C SER A 395 -0.65 15.64 -18.68
N GLY A 396 -1.89 15.12 -18.80
CA GLY A 396 -2.14 13.74 -19.18
C GLY A 396 -2.10 12.75 -18.01
N THR A 397 -1.79 13.21 -16.82
CA THR A 397 -1.92 12.45 -15.57
C THR A 397 -3.38 12.09 -15.32
N PHE A 398 -3.62 10.97 -14.69
CA PHE A 398 -4.90 10.58 -14.12
C PHE A 398 -4.69 9.90 -12.77
N ILE A 399 -5.74 9.88 -11.96
CA ILE A 399 -5.67 9.35 -10.61
C ILE A 399 -6.77 8.33 -10.38
N GLY A 400 -6.55 7.45 -9.41
CA GLY A 400 -7.58 6.58 -8.88
C GLY A 400 -7.48 6.43 -7.38
N SER A 401 -8.63 6.20 -6.75
CA SER A 401 -8.74 5.91 -5.33
C SER A 401 -9.11 4.45 -5.14
N ASP A 402 -8.28 3.72 -4.41
CA ASP A 402 -8.49 2.32 -4.06
C ASP A 402 -8.91 2.23 -2.59
N ILE A 403 -9.98 1.46 -2.30
CA ILE A 403 -10.56 1.33 -0.96
C ILE A 403 -9.49 0.95 0.07
N ASN A 404 -8.68 -0.04 -0.25
CA ASN A 404 -7.73 -0.65 0.67
C ASN A 404 -6.32 -0.08 0.53
N ARG A 405 -5.98 0.51 -0.65
CA ARG A 405 -4.62 0.91 -1.00
C ARG A 405 -4.41 2.43 -1.16
N GLY A 406 -5.48 3.25 -1.10
CA GLY A 406 -5.36 4.71 -1.12
C GLY A 406 -5.24 5.30 -2.53
N LEU A 407 -4.35 6.26 -2.73
CA LEU A 407 -4.27 7.05 -3.96
C LEU A 407 -3.22 6.50 -4.92
N PHE A 408 -3.65 6.24 -6.16
CA PHE A 408 -2.77 5.95 -7.29
C PHE A 408 -2.71 7.15 -8.24
N VAL A 409 -1.53 7.43 -8.78
CA VAL A 409 -1.25 8.47 -9.78
C VAL A 409 -0.61 7.81 -10.99
N TRP A 410 -1.24 7.98 -12.16
CA TRP A 410 -0.86 7.27 -13.39
C TRP A 410 -0.69 8.19 -14.60
N ARG A 411 -0.05 7.65 -15.65
CA ARG A 411 -0.11 8.14 -17.04
C ARG A 411 -0.38 6.99 -17.99
N LEU A 412 -1.05 7.26 -19.11
CA LEU A 412 -1.06 6.32 -20.24
C LEU A 412 0.30 6.31 -20.90
N GLY A 413 0.81 5.12 -21.23
CA GLY A 413 2.09 4.93 -21.89
C GLY A 413 2.78 3.63 -21.51
N GLN A 414 3.99 3.46 -22.02
CA GLN A 414 4.85 2.33 -21.72
C GLN A 414 6.24 2.84 -21.36
N ALA A 415 6.94 2.11 -20.47
CA ALA A 415 8.36 2.35 -20.24
C ALA A 415 9.15 2.24 -21.56
N PRO A 416 10.28 2.94 -21.70
CA PRO A 416 11.09 2.87 -22.92
C PRO A 416 11.57 1.46 -23.28
N GLY A 417 11.69 0.59 -22.29
CA GLY A 417 12.16 -0.79 -22.44
C GLY A 417 12.10 -1.53 -21.11
N VAL A 418 12.73 -2.69 -21.07
CA VAL A 418 12.86 -3.54 -19.89
C VAL A 418 14.32 -3.84 -19.60
N PHE A 419 14.66 -3.93 -18.31
CA PHE A 419 15.97 -4.39 -17.85
C PHE A 419 16.00 -5.91 -17.74
N GLY A 420 17.16 -6.51 -18.05
CA GLY A 420 17.43 -7.92 -17.83
C GLY A 420 18.75 -8.11 -17.09
N TYR A 421 18.86 -9.19 -16.34
CA TYR A 421 19.97 -9.46 -15.44
C TYR A 421 20.54 -10.87 -15.71
N PRO A 422 21.34 -11.04 -16.76
CA PRO A 422 21.78 -12.38 -17.23
C PRO A 422 22.55 -13.16 -16.17
N ASN A 423 23.21 -12.47 -15.22
CA ASN A 423 23.97 -13.08 -14.12
C ASN A 423 23.28 -12.89 -12.74
N GLY A 424 21.98 -12.56 -12.74
CA GLY A 424 21.26 -12.19 -11.53
C GLY A 424 21.64 -10.82 -10.97
N ARG A 425 21.07 -10.47 -9.83
CA ARG A 425 21.33 -9.22 -9.10
C ARG A 425 22.04 -9.56 -7.78
N PRO A 426 23.34 -9.18 -7.59
CA PRO A 426 24.12 -9.59 -6.42
C PRO A 426 23.59 -8.97 -5.13
N THR A 427 23.55 -9.77 -4.05
CA THR A 427 23.27 -9.34 -2.68
C THR A 427 24.55 -9.07 -1.89
N PHE A 428 25.70 -9.52 -2.41
CA PHE A 428 27.03 -9.17 -1.93
C PHE A 428 27.82 -8.49 -3.05
N VAL A 429 28.42 -7.36 -2.72
CA VAL A 429 29.28 -6.59 -3.64
C VAL A 429 30.62 -6.37 -2.95
N PRO A 430 31.77 -6.75 -3.56
CA PRO A 430 33.07 -6.52 -2.95
C PRO A 430 33.25 -5.07 -2.48
N PRO A 431 33.85 -4.83 -1.30
CA PRO A 431 34.11 -3.48 -0.79
C PRO A 431 34.94 -2.60 -1.74
N SER A 432 35.79 -3.19 -2.58
CA SER A 432 36.51 -2.51 -3.65
C SER A 432 35.64 -2.00 -4.80
N GLY A 433 34.35 -2.34 -4.79
CA GLY A 433 33.43 -2.13 -5.90
C GLY A 433 33.43 -3.33 -6.87
N ALA A 434 32.45 -3.35 -7.74
CA ALA A 434 32.27 -4.39 -8.76
C ALA A 434 31.57 -3.85 -10.01
N GLN A 435 31.55 -4.67 -11.05
CA GLN A 435 30.77 -4.41 -12.25
C GLN A 435 29.75 -5.51 -12.47
N MET A 436 28.55 -5.12 -12.89
CA MET A 436 27.43 -6.01 -13.19
C MET A 436 26.98 -5.78 -14.64
N VAL A 437 26.73 -6.86 -15.38
CA VAL A 437 26.15 -6.80 -16.71
C VAL A 437 24.62 -6.69 -16.59
N VAL A 438 24.08 -5.72 -17.33
CA VAL A 438 22.63 -5.48 -17.47
C VAL A 438 22.29 -5.50 -18.95
N THR A 439 21.22 -6.16 -19.36
CA THR A 439 20.67 -6.04 -20.70
C THR A 439 19.51 -5.06 -20.71
N ILE A 440 19.34 -4.33 -21.82
CA ILE A 440 18.20 -3.46 -22.05
C ILE A 440 17.55 -3.83 -23.37
N THR A 441 16.28 -4.24 -23.31
CA THR A 441 15.46 -4.48 -24.49
C THR A 441 14.51 -3.30 -24.66
N LEU A 442 14.73 -2.48 -25.69
CA LEU A 442 13.88 -1.32 -25.95
C LEU A 442 12.56 -1.73 -26.63
N ASN A 443 11.50 -1.03 -26.28
CA ASN A 443 10.22 -1.13 -26.99
C ASN A 443 10.37 -0.55 -28.43
N PRO A 444 9.58 -1.04 -29.39
CA PRO A 444 9.65 -0.58 -30.78
C PRO A 444 9.54 0.94 -30.90
N GLY A 445 10.49 1.55 -31.61
CA GLY A 445 10.53 3.01 -31.85
C GLY A 445 11.13 3.83 -30.69
N GLN A 446 11.54 3.19 -29.60
CA GLN A 446 12.24 3.87 -28.49
C GLN A 446 13.75 3.90 -28.72
N THR A 447 14.37 4.97 -28.24
CA THR A 447 15.84 5.14 -28.22
C THR A 447 16.25 5.71 -26.86
N LEU A 448 17.42 5.31 -26.37
CA LEU A 448 18.01 5.90 -25.18
C LEU A 448 19.01 6.98 -25.57
N GLY A 449 18.91 8.14 -24.93
CA GLY A 449 19.95 9.15 -24.97
C GLY A 449 21.10 8.81 -24.02
N PRO A 450 22.20 9.56 -24.04
CA PRO A 450 23.26 9.45 -23.05
C PRO A 450 22.69 9.56 -21.64
N ASP A 451 23.17 8.73 -20.72
CA ASP A 451 22.79 8.70 -19.30
C ASP A 451 21.29 8.44 -19.01
N SER A 452 20.53 8.01 -20.04
CA SER A 452 19.10 7.70 -19.89
C SER A 452 18.83 6.40 -19.14
N ALA A 453 19.80 5.51 -19.01
CA ALA A 453 19.71 4.31 -18.18
C ALA A 453 20.72 4.44 -17.03
N ARG A 454 20.28 4.25 -15.79
CA ARG A 454 21.13 4.41 -14.63
C ARG A 454 20.77 3.46 -13.50
N MET A 455 21.76 3.20 -12.66
CA MET A 455 21.60 2.53 -11.37
C MET A 455 21.39 3.60 -10.29
N ARG A 456 20.37 3.41 -9.48
CA ARG A 456 20.14 4.15 -8.24
C ARG A 456 20.68 3.32 -7.09
N LEU A 457 21.64 3.82 -6.34
CA LEU A 457 22.25 3.18 -5.18
C LEU A 457 21.96 4.03 -3.94
N THR A 458 21.39 3.39 -2.91
CA THR A 458 21.00 4.06 -1.65
C THR A 458 21.74 3.41 -0.48
N ALA A 459 22.56 4.17 0.23
CA ALA A 459 23.26 3.74 1.43
C ALA A 459 22.94 4.70 2.58
N GLY A 460 22.12 4.25 3.54
CA GLY A 460 21.54 5.14 4.55
C GLY A 460 20.72 6.26 3.92
N ALA A 461 21.01 7.52 4.25
CA ALA A 461 20.36 8.69 3.66
C ALA A 461 20.96 9.14 2.30
N ASN A 462 22.04 8.53 1.84
CA ASN A 462 22.74 8.94 0.62
C ASN A 462 22.24 8.20 -0.59
N VAL A 463 21.82 8.92 -1.62
CA VAL A 463 21.39 8.38 -2.91
C VAL A 463 22.40 8.79 -3.99
N SER A 464 22.93 7.82 -4.73
CA SER A 464 23.81 8.01 -5.88
C SER A 464 23.13 7.53 -7.14
N LEU A 465 23.11 8.35 -8.18
CA LEU A 465 22.55 8.02 -9.50
C LEU A 465 23.74 7.79 -10.45
N ILE A 466 23.95 6.55 -10.84
CA ILE A 466 25.14 6.10 -11.58
C ILE A 466 24.72 5.68 -12.99
N PRO A 467 25.11 6.44 -14.04
CA PRO A 467 24.82 6.06 -15.42
C PRO A 467 25.35 4.67 -15.76
N LEU A 468 24.62 3.92 -16.56
CA LEU A 468 25.09 2.67 -17.14
C LEU A 468 25.97 2.95 -18.34
N SER A 469 27.09 2.23 -18.46
CA SER A 469 27.97 2.32 -19.62
C SER A 469 27.52 1.33 -20.70
N ASP A 470 27.22 1.82 -21.92
CA ASP A 470 26.88 0.99 -23.07
C ASP A 470 28.13 0.25 -23.57
N ASN A 471 28.06 -1.06 -23.73
CA ASN A 471 29.12 -1.90 -24.27
C ASN A 471 29.03 -2.00 -25.83
N GLY A 472 27.98 -1.49 -26.47
CA GLY A 472 27.77 -1.48 -27.90
C GLY A 472 27.24 -2.78 -28.51
N ASP A 473 26.91 -3.77 -27.69
CA ASP A 473 26.39 -5.09 -28.08
C ASP A 473 24.99 -5.38 -27.52
N GLY A 474 24.28 -4.35 -27.04
CA GLY A 474 22.99 -4.47 -26.36
C GLY A 474 23.09 -4.79 -24.87
N THR A 475 24.32 -4.91 -24.35
CA THR A 475 24.58 -5.02 -22.92
C THR A 475 25.10 -3.69 -22.36
N TYR A 476 24.87 -3.51 -21.08
CA TYR A 476 25.30 -2.32 -20.34
C TYR A 476 26.05 -2.77 -19.08
N ARG A 477 26.90 -1.90 -18.59
CA ARG A 477 27.70 -2.14 -17.39
C ARG A 477 27.24 -1.17 -16.30
N ALA A 478 26.75 -1.73 -15.19
CA ALA A 478 26.53 -1.05 -13.93
C ALA A 478 27.78 -1.15 -13.06
N THR A 479 28.29 -0.04 -12.57
CA THR A 479 29.50 -0.01 -11.74
C THR A 479 29.15 0.37 -10.30
N PHE A 480 29.35 -0.56 -9.36
CA PHE A 480 29.24 -0.29 -7.94
C PHE A 480 30.50 0.44 -7.46
N PRO A 481 30.37 1.57 -6.76
CA PRO A 481 31.52 2.27 -6.19
C PRO A 481 32.15 1.48 -5.03
N PRO A 482 33.39 1.76 -4.65
CA PRO A 482 33.97 1.26 -3.41
C PRO A 482 33.16 1.71 -2.20
N MET A 483 32.97 0.79 -1.23
CA MET A 483 32.22 1.01 0.01
C MET A 483 32.93 0.39 1.20
N THR A 484 32.68 0.89 2.40
CA THR A 484 33.21 0.27 3.62
C THR A 484 32.62 -1.14 3.79
N CYS A 485 33.43 -2.08 4.22
CA CYS A 485 33.01 -3.44 4.56
C CYS A 485 31.81 -3.43 5.53
N GLY A 486 30.81 -4.27 5.25
CA GLY A 486 29.59 -4.37 6.04
C GLY A 486 28.55 -3.26 5.79
N THR A 487 28.86 -2.29 4.89
CA THR A 487 27.87 -1.28 4.52
C THR A 487 26.64 -1.93 3.88
N ALA A 488 25.50 -1.82 4.53
CA ALA A 488 24.21 -2.19 3.95
C ALA A 488 23.75 -1.08 2.99
N PHE A 489 23.29 -1.45 1.81
CA PHE A 489 22.76 -0.55 0.80
C PHE A 489 21.66 -1.25 -0.02
N SER A 490 20.90 -0.48 -0.77
CA SER A 490 20.01 -1.01 -1.79
C SER A 490 20.34 -0.40 -3.16
N TYR A 491 20.00 -1.10 -4.23
CA TYR A 491 20.13 -0.58 -5.58
C TYR A 491 18.99 -1.05 -6.48
N SER A 492 18.62 -0.19 -7.43
CA SER A 492 17.63 -0.44 -8.45
C SER A 492 18.06 0.18 -9.78
N PHE A 493 17.32 -0.11 -10.86
CA PHE A 493 17.58 0.46 -12.17
C PHE A 493 16.40 1.32 -12.62
N GLU A 494 16.68 2.31 -13.44
CA GLU A 494 15.66 3.22 -13.95
C GLU A 494 16.05 3.81 -15.31
N PHE A 495 15.05 4.08 -16.16
CA PHE A 495 15.22 4.93 -17.33
C PHE A 495 14.85 6.37 -17.01
N VAL A 496 15.49 7.32 -17.69
CA VAL A 496 15.12 8.74 -17.65
C VAL A 496 14.98 9.24 -19.08
N VAL A 497 13.75 9.57 -19.47
CA VAL A 497 13.44 10.05 -20.81
C VAL A 497 12.60 11.32 -20.70
N ASN A 498 13.04 12.41 -21.31
CA ASN A 498 12.39 13.72 -21.28
C ASN A 498 12.08 14.25 -19.86
N GLY A 499 12.91 13.87 -18.89
CA GLY A 499 12.72 14.23 -17.47
C GLY A 499 11.81 13.28 -16.68
N ASP A 500 11.09 12.38 -17.33
CA ASP A 500 10.32 11.36 -16.65
C ASP A 500 11.20 10.18 -16.23
N VAL A 501 11.04 9.71 -14.99
CA VAL A 501 11.73 8.54 -14.45
C VAL A 501 10.82 7.30 -14.58
N TYR A 502 11.37 6.23 -15.11
CA TYR A 502 10.71 4.93 -15.30
C TYR A 502 11.51 3.87 -14.52
N PRO A 503 11.16 3.60 -13.25
CA PRO A 503 11.87 2.60 -12.46
C PRO A 503 11.64 1.20 -13.02
N ASP A 504 12.64 0.33 -12.83
CA ASP A 504 12.51 -1.09 -13.12
C ASP A 504 11.44 -1.72 -12.19
N PRO A 505 10.40 -2.36 -12.73
CA PRO A 505 9.37 -3.02 -11.92
C PRO A 505 9.92 -4.16 -11.04
N ALA A 506 11.09 -4.73 -11.37
CA ALA A 506 11.76 -5.70 -10.51
C ALA A 506 12.24 -5.11 -9.16
N GLY A 507 12.16 -3.78 -9.01
CA GLY A 507 12.41 -3.07 -7.77
C GLY A 507 13.85 -3.07 -7.28
N ALA A 508 14.04 -2.62 -6.04
CA ALA A 508 15.35 -2.53 -5.42
C ALA A 508 15.80 -3.88 -4.83
N VAL A 509 17.11 -4.11 -4.86
CA VAL A 509 17.77 -5.22 -4.18
C VAL A 509 18.51 -4.69 -2.96
N SER A 510 18.27 -5.29 -1.81
CA SER A 510 19.10 -5.10 -0.62
C SER A 510 20.39 -5.88 -0.75
N ALA A 511 21.51 -5.20 -0.52
CA ALA A 511 22.83 -5.77 -0.66
C ALA A 511 23.78 -5.26 0.44
N VAL A 512 24.91 -5.95 0.60
CA VAL A 512 25.96 -5.58 1.55
C VAL A 512 27.30 -5.50 0.84
N ALA A 513 28.11 -4.52 1.21
CA ALA A 513 29.49 -4.40 0.75
C ALA A 513 30.35 -5.47 1.42
N ALA A 514 30.43 -6.66 0.82
CA ALA A 514 31.15 -7.83 1.28
C ALA A 514 31.37 -8.79 0.11
N ILE A 515 32.27 -9.74 0.24
CA ILE A 515 32.40 -10.85 -0.73
C ILE A 515 31.59 -12.09 -0.30
N GLY A 516 31.08 -12.12 0.92
CA GLY A 516 30.25 -13.18 1.46
C GLY A 516 30.02 -13.04 2.97
N GLN A 517 29.46 -14.08 3.55
CA GLN A 517 29.28 -14.24 5.00
C GLN A 517 29.96 -15.51 5.49
N MET A 518 30.57 -15.42 6.66
CA MET A 518 30.97 -16.58 7.44
C MET A 518 29.95 -16.76 8.57
N VAL A 519 29.30 -17.93 8.60
CA VAL A 519 28.23 -18.23 9.56
C VAL A 519 28.82 -19.14 10.65
N SER A 520 28.71 -18.77 11.93
CA SER A 520 29.15 -19.52 13.08
C SER A 520 28.01 -20.21 13.85
N LEU A 521 26.78 -19.73 13.69
CA LEU A 521 25.54 -20.36 14.15
C LEU A 521 24.46 -20.11 13.12
N ASP A 522 23.70 -21.14 12.77
CA ASP A 522 22.49 -21.05 11.92
C ASP A 522 21.48 -22.03 12.52
N ASP A 523 20.54 -21.53 13.28
CA ASP A 523 19.59 -22.34 14.05
C ASP A 523 18.18 -21.92 13.67
N ALA A 524 17.49 -22.80 12.94
CA ALA A 524 16.10 -22.64 12.55
C ALA A 524 15.11 -23.01 13.68
N CYS A 525 15.59 -23.16 14.90
CA CYS A 525 14.79 -23.39 16.11
C CYS A 525 13.87 -24.64 16.10
N GLU A 526 14.15 -25.60 15.20
CA GLU A 526 13.35 -26.83 15.05
C GLU A 526 13.52 -27.82 16.22
N SER A 527 14.50 -27.57 17.10
CA SER A 527 14.74 -28.38 18.30
C SER A 527 15.27 -27.52 19.45
N ASP A 528 15.06 -27.99 20.67
CA ASP A 528 15.55 -27.35 21.88
C ASP A 528 16.99 -27.80 22.25
N ALA A 529 17.69 -28.52 21.37
CA ALA A 529 19.02 -29.07 21.63
C ALA A 529 20.05 -27.96 21.91
N GLY A 530 20.59 -27.93 23.13
CA GLY A 530 21.55 -26.93 23.57
C GLY A 530 20.95 -25.60 24.06
N TRP A 531 19.66 -25.37 23.90
CA TRP A 531 18.95 -24.27 24.49
C TRP A 531 18.57 -24.51 25.94
N THR A 532 18.37 -23.43 26.71
CA THR A 532 17.87 -23.51 28.08
C THR A 532 16.49 -22.84 28.12
N LEU A 533 15.46 -23.66 28.36
CA LEU A 533 14.08 -23.25 28.45
C LEU A 533 13.68 -23.08 29.93
N GLY A 534 13.66 -21.86 30.40
CA GLY A 534 13.39 -21.52 31.79
C GLY A 534 14.62 -21.61 32.73
N LEU A 535 14.63 -20.76 33.72
CA LEU A 535 15.59 -20.74 34.80
C LEU A 535 14.89 -21.03 36.12
N VAL A 536 15.66 -21.50 37.13
CA VAL A 536 15.12 -21.70 38.48
C VAL A 536 14.64 -20.40 39.16
N THR A 537 15.03 -19.27 38.58
CA THR A 537 14.64 -17.91 39.03
C THR A 537 13.40 -17.38 38.31
N ASP A 538 12.89 -18.07 37.30
CA ASP A 538 11.70 -17.68 36.55
C ASP A 538 10.46 -17.83 37.45
N THR A 539 9.54 -16.88 37.33
CA THR A 539 8.37 -16.77 38.18
C THR A 539 7.05 -17.01 37.47
N ALA A 540 7.08 -17.07 36.09
CA ALA A 540 5.88 -17.34 35.32
C ALA A 540 5.20 -18.67 35.74
N THR A 541 3.91 -18.61 35.96
CA THR A 541 3.07 -19.75 36.35
C THR A 541 2.58 -20.50 35.12
N THR A 542 2.27 -19.80 34.03
CA THR A 542 1.87 -20.28 32.70
C THR A 542 2.78 -19.71 31.64
N GLY A 543 2.58 -20.06 30.36
CA GLY A 543 3.27 -19.46 29.22
C GLY A 543 4.78 -19.62 29.20
N LYS A 544 5.32 -20.74 29.68
CA LYS A 544 6.78 -20.99 29.67
C LYS A 544 7.24 -21.33 28.27
N TRP A 545 8.48 -20.94 27.93
CA TRP A 545 9.09 -21.27 26.65
C TRP A 545 9.03 -22.76 26.33
N VAL A 546 8.59 -23.08 25.12
CA VAL A 546 8.60 -24.42 24.54
C VAL A 546 9.07 -24.34 23.08
N CYS A 547 9.70 -25.40 22.57
CA CYS A 547 9.97 -25.56 21.14
C CYS A 547 8.80 -26.37 20.54
N ALA A 548 7.97 -25.74 19.74
CA ALA A 548 6.74 -26.34 19.21
C ALA A 548 6.36 -25.74 17.85
N ASP A 549 5.48 -26.46 17.14
CA ASP A 549 4.70 -25.94 16.02
C ASP A 549 3.66 -24.97 16.62
N PRO A 550 3.75 -23.64 16.36
CA PRO A 550 2.90 -22.68 17.02
C PRO A 550 1.45 -22.80 16.51
N VAL A 551 0.49 -22.62 17.42
CA VAL A 551 -0.92 -22.63 17.08
C VAL A 551 -1.46 -21.20 17.19
N GLY A 552 -1.92 -20.63 16.07
CA GLY A 552 -2.33 -19.23 15.97
C GLY A 552 -3.50 -18.85 16.84
N THR A 553 -3.35 -17.69 17.47
CA THR A 553 -4.43 -16.94 18.12
C THR A 553 -4.34 -15.47 17.71
N ALA A 554 -5.15 -14.58 18.27
CA ALA A 554 -4.97 -13.14 18.02
C ALA A 554 -3.68 -12.58 18.68
N ALA A 555 -2.96 -13.36 19.50
CA ALA A 555 -1.72 -12.96 20.17
C ALA A 555 -0.51 -13.81 19.75
N GLN A 556 -0.68 -15.08 19.44
CA GLN A 556 0.35 -16.05 19.08
C GLN A 556 0.41 -16.24 17.57
N PRO A 557 1.62 -16.43 16.93
CA PRO A 557 1.69 -16.72 15.49
C PRO A 557 1.04 -18.08 15.15
N GLU A 558 0.57 -18.25 13.90
CA GLU A 558 0.03 -19.50 13.38
C GLU A 558 1.13 -20.43 12.89
N ASP A 559 2.15 -19.87 12.23
CA ASP A 559 3.27 -20.59 11.65
C ASP A 559 4.59 -20.09 12.25
N ASP A 560 5.64 -20.93 12.18
CA ASP A 560 7.02 -20.52 12.39
C ASP A 560 7.44 -19.48 11.33
N HIS A 561 8.67 -18.96 11.40
CA HIS A 561 9.22 -18.09 10.37
C HIS A 561 10.04 -18.83 9.32
N SER A 562 10.58 -19.98 9.68
CA SER A 562 11.50 -20.74 8.83
C SER A 562 10.84 -21.23 7.54
N ALA A 563 11.54 -21.12 6.40
CA ALA A 563 11.06 -21.64 5.12
C ALA A 563 10.96 -23.18 5.08
N THR A 564 11.61 -23.87 6.01
CA THR A 564 11.65 -25.33 6.13
C THR A 564 11.54 -25.69 7.61
N GLY A 565 10.66 -26.59 7.95
CA GLY A 565 10.37 -26.93 9.33
C GLY A 565 8.94 -26.50 9.70
N THR A 566 8.62 -26.53 10.97
CA THR A 566 7.30 -26.14 11.49
C THR A 566 7.40 -25.67 12.93
N LYS A 567 8.59 -25.49 13.51
CA LYS A 567 8.74 -25.18 14.92
C LYS A 567 9.54 -23.92 15.14
N CYS A 568 9.17 -23.25 16.19
CA CYS A 568 9.92 -22.15 16.76
C CYS A 568 9.94 -22.25 18.29
N PHE A 569 10.65 -21.38 18.98
CA PHE A 569 10.44 -21.19 20.41
C PHE A 569 9.25 -20.25 20.61
N VAL A 570 8.25 -20.69 21.36
CA VAL A 570 7.03 -19.95 21.66
C VAL A 570 6.72 -19.98 23.15
N THR A 571 6.12 -18.95 23.70
CA THR A 571 5.71 -18.86 25.11
C THR A 571 4.36 -19.55 25.29
N GLY A 572 4.41 -20.76 25.87
CA GLY A 572 3.26 -21.65 25.86
C GLY A 572 2.90 -22.06 24.43
N ASN A 573 2.04 -23.00 24.23
CA ASN A 573 1.48 -23.26 22.92
C ASN A 573 -0.03 -23.49 23.05
N SER A 574 -0.83 -22.71 22.38
CA SER A 574 -2.27 -22.83 22.41
C SER A 574 -2.74 -24.17 21.84
N ALA A 575 -3.90 -24.63 22.23
CA ALA A 575 -4.56 -25.73 21.58
C ALA A 575 -5.29 -25.24 20.31
N VAL A 576 -5.47 -26.10 19.31
CA VAL A 576 -6.25 -25.78 18.11
C VAL A 576 -7.65 -25.30 18.48
N GLY A 577 -8.00 -24.07 18.13
CA GLY A 577 -9.25 -23.42 18.49
C GLY A 577 -9.27 -22.86 19.93
N GLY A 578 -8.13 -22.76 20.59
CA GLY A 578 -7.94 -22.11 21.87
C GLY A 578 -8.23 -20.61 21.80
N GLY A 579 -8.55 -20.02 22.95
CA GLY A 579 -8.78 -18.59 23.08
C GLY A 579 -7.48 -17.81 23.22
N VAL A 580 -7.53 -16.51 22.96
CA VAL A 580 -6.48 -15.56 23.29
C VAL A 580 -6.26 -15.62 24.83
N GLY A 581 -5.05 -15.86 25.26
CA GLY A 581 -4.73 -15.95 26.68
C GLY A 581 -4.85 -17.34 27.30
N ASP A 582 -5.12 -18.39 26.51
CA ASP A 582 -5.17 -19.77 27.07
C ASP A 582 -3.77 -20.31 27.41
N ALA A 583 -2.73 -19.80 26.78
CA ALA A 583 -1.34 -20.24 26.94
C ALA A 583 -0.35 -19.09 27.19
N ASP A 584 -0.84 -17.87 27.37
CA ASP A 584 -0.02 -16.70 27.61
C ASP A 584 0.79 -16.76 28.92
N ILE A 585 1.72 -15.84 29.02
CA ILE A 585 2.56 -15.73 30.23
C ILE A 585 1.71 -15.07 31.32
N ASP A 586 1.64 -15.75 32.48
CA ASP A 586 1.03 -15.20 33.67
C ASP A 586 2.01 -15.18 34.86
N GLY A 587 1.96 -14.08 35.61
CA GLY A 587 2.49 -13.98 36.95
C GLY A 587 4.00 -13.93 37.06
N GLY A 588 4.69 -13.40 36.04
CA GLY A 588 6.11 -13.21 36.12
C GLY A 588 6.87 -13.21 34.81
N LEU A 589 8.00 -13.86 34.80
CA LEU A 589 8.85 -13.95 33.61
C LEU A 589 9.24 -15.39 33.29
N THR A 590 9.53 -15.65 32.02
CA THR A 590 10.11 -16.89 31.52
C THR A 590 11.30 -16.58 30.62
N THR A 591 12.38 -17.37 30.72
CA THR A 591 13.68 -17.11 30.10
C THR A 591 14.03 -18.19 29.08
N LEU A 592 14.53 -17.76 27.91
CA LEU A 592 15.11 -18.62 26.89
C LEU A 592 16.57 -18.21 26.67
N ILE A 593 17.53 -19.16 26.72
CA ILE A 593 18.96 -18.89 26.52
C ILE A 593 19.49 -19.77 25.42
N SER A 594 20.22 -19.16 24.46
CA SER A 594 20.84 -19.87 23.33
C SER A 594 21.97 -20.82 23.76
N PRO A 595 22.31 -21.76 22.90
CA PRO A 595 23.63 -22.45 22.98
C PRO A 595 24.76 -21.42 23.00
N ALA A 596 25.93 -21.83 23.48
CA ALA A 596 27.12 -21.02 23.39
C ALA A 596 27.61 -20.95 21.94
N PHE A 597 28.00 -19.77 21.48
CA PHE A 597 28.55 -19.54 20.15
C PHE A 597 29.82 -18.69 20.20
N SER A 598 30.58 -18.71 19.12
CA SER A 598 31.76 -17.86 18.93
C SER A 598 31.45 -16.66 18.09
N ALA A 599 31.88 -15.46 18.53
CA ALA A 599 31.86 -14.22 17.77
C ALA A 599 33.28 -13.70 17.49
N THR A 600 34.31 -14.57 17.57
CA THR A 600 35.69 -14.20 17.24
C THR A 600 36.01 -14.37 15.76
N GLY A 601 36.94 -13.58 15.24
CA GLY A 601 37.54 -13.76 13.91
C GLY A 601 36.97 -12.85 12.82
N ALA A 602 35.70 -12.62 12.77
CA ALA A 602 35.06 -11.66 11.84
C ALA A 602 34.32 -10.61 12.62
N ASP A 603 33.96 -9.50 11.97
CA ASP A 603 33.07 -8.49 12.54
C ASP A 603 31.67 -9.12 12.69
N ALA A 604 31.39 -9.68 13.88
CA ALA A 604 30.28 -10.59 14.09
C ALA A 604 28.94 -9.82 14.31
N TYR A 605 27.93 -10.37 13.72
CA TYR A 605 26.52 -9.97 13.90
C TYR A 605 25.75 -11.13 14.51
N VAL A 606 24.77 -10.81 15.34
CA VAL A 606 23.72 -11.74 15.77
C VAL A 606 22.40 -11.27 15.15
N SER A 607 21.63 -12.21 14.60
CA SER A 607 20.29 -11.91 14.11
C SER A 607 19.30 -12.98 14.57
N TYR A 608 18.04 -12.60 14.65
CA TYR A 608 16.92 -13.48 14.97
C TYR A 608 15.63 -12.89 14.41
N TRP A 609 14.63 -13.74 14.21
CA TRP A 609 13.27 -13.33 14.04
C TRP A 609 12.54 -13.43 15.37
N ARG A 610 11.71 -12.41 15.67
CA ARG A 610 10.91 -12.38 16.90
C ARG A 610 9.46 -12.02 16.64
N TRP A 611 8.58 -12.65 17.35
CA TRP A 611 7.19 -12.25 17.52
C TRP A 611 6.99 -11.75 18.93
N TYR A 612 6.16 -10.71 19.10
CA TYR A 612 5.78 -10.22 20.41
C TYR A 612 4.38 -9.62 20.36
N SER A 613 3.50 -10.04 21.27
CA SER A 613 2.16 -9.54 21.45
C SER A 613 1.93 -9.13 22.89
N ASN A 614 1.36 -7.95 23.10
CA ASN A 614 1.03 -7.35 24.39
C ASN A 614 -0.10 -6.31 24.22
N ASN A 615 -1.01 -6.54 23.25
CA ASN A 615 -2.10 -5.59 22.96
C ASN A 615 -3.49 -6.14 23.30
N GLN A 616 -3.56 -7.27 23.95
CA GLN A 616 -4.78 -7.95 24.40
C GLN A 616 -4.89 -7.92 25.92
N GLY A 617 -6.06 -8.25 26.45
CA GLY A 617 -6.33 -8.24 27.90
C GLY A 617 -6.95 -6.95 28.42
N SER A 618 -7.00 -6.77 29.72
CA SER A 618 -7.60 -5.61 30.39
C SER A 618 -6.61 -4.45 30.64
N ALA A 619 -5.29 -4.69 30.51
CA ALA A 619 -4.22 -3.73 30.68
C ALA A 619 -3.15 -3.87 29.59
N PRO A 620 -3.49 -3.66 28.31
CA PRO A 620 -2.57 -3.88 27.21
C PRO A 620 -1.41 -2.88 27.21
N GLY A 621 -0.19 -3.34 26.82
CA GLY A 621 0.98 -2.49 26.65
C GLY A 621 1.80 -2.22 27.91
N GLU A 622 1.52 -2.89 29.03
CA GLU A 622 2.23 -2.66 30.31
C GLU A 622 3.50 -3.52 30.48
N ASP A 623 3.69 -4.52 29.66
CA ASP A 623 4.80 -5.47 29.75
C ASP A 623 5.82 -5.35 28.60
N SER A 624 6.93 -6.13 28.70
CA SER A 624 8.04 -6.03 27.74
C SER A 624 8.82 -7.32 27.65
N MET A 625 9.58 -7.47 26.54
CA MET A 625 10.54 -8.54 26.35
C MET A 625 11.96 -7.97 26.16
N PRO A 626 12.80 -7.87 27.19
CA PRO A 626 14.21 -7.55 27.03
C PRO A 626 14.96 -8.71 26.41
N ILE A 627 15.81 -8.39 25.43
CA ILE A 627 16.72 -9.33 24.78
C ILE A 627 18.14 -8.88 25.06
N SER A 628 19.00 -9.81 25.50
CA SER A 628 20.35 -9.51 25.97
C SER A 628 21.39 -10.45 25.41
N ILE A 629 22.64 -9.98 25.37
CA ILE A 629 23.83 -10.75 24.96
C ILE A 629 24.82 -10.87 26.13
N SER A 630 25.50 -12.00 26.22
CA SER A 630 26.59 -12.23 27.14
C SER A 630 27.85 -12.59 26.37
N ASN A 631 29.02 -12.08 26.80
CA ASN A 631 30.33 -12.45 26.28
C ASN A 631 31.15 -13.34 27.22
N ASN A 632 30.54 -13.87 28.27
CA ASN A 632 31.20 -14.67 29.31
C ASN A 632 30.35 -15.89 29.73
N GLY A 633 29.63 -16.49 28.76
CA GLY A 633 28.85 -17.72 28.95
C GLY A 633 27.58 -17.55 29.77
N GLY A 634 27.07 -16.32 29.96
CA GLY A 634 25.85 -16.02 30.71
C GLY A 634 26.13 -15.52 32.14
N ALA A 635 27.37 -15.24 32.52
CA ALA A 635 27.69 -14.69 33.84
C ALA A 635 27.23 -13.23 34.00
N THR A 636 27.33 -12.45 32.93
CA THR A 636 26.78 -11.07 32.85
C THR A 636 26.09 -10.83 31.52
N TRP A 637 25.12 -9.90 31.50
CA TRP A 637 24.26 -9.65 30.35
C TRP A 637 24.24 -8.17 30.01
N THR A 638 24.31 -7.85 28.71
CA THR A 638 24.12 -6.52 28.14
C THR A 638 22.88 -6.53 27.27
N GLN A 639 21.97 -5.59 27.45
CA GLN A 639 20.72 -5.49 26.70
C GLN A 639 21.01 -5.11 25.22
N LEU A 640 20.48 -5.89 24.28
CA LEU A 640 20.45 -5.58 22.83
C LEU A 640 19.24 -4.72 22.48
N GLU A 641 18.06 -5.13 22.91
CA GLU A 641 16.82 -4.38 22.72
C GLU A 641 15.83 -4.60 23.87
N LEU A 642 14.87 -3.68 23.99
CA LEU A 642 13.69 -3.83 24.85
C LEU A 642 12.47 -3.79 23.94
N VAL A 643 11.78 -4.91 23.80
CA VAL A 643 10.58 -5.02 22.98
C VAL A 643 9.37 -4.59 23.78
N THR A 644 8.64 -3.59 23.31
CA THR A 644 7.39 -3.09 23.89
C THR A 644 6.29 -2.94 22.84
N GLU A 645 6.65 -2.95 21.56
CA GLU A 645 5.71 -2.83 20.44
C GLU A 645 5.08 -4.18 20.08
N ASN A 646 3.79 -4.15 19.78
CA ASN A 646 3.06 -5.26 19.17
C ASN A 646 3.03 -5.08 17.65
N ALA A 647 3.80 -5.88 16.94
CA ALA A 647 3.86 -5.80 15.47
C ALA A 647 2.78 -6.64 14.78
N GLY A 648 2.21 -7.66 15.46
CA GLY A 648 1.30 -8.65 14.86
C GLY A 648 1.93 -9.41 13.68
N ALA A 649 3.25 -9.50 13.65
CA ALA A 649 4.04 -10.13 12.60
C ALA A 649 5.43 -10.50 13.11
N TRP A 650 6.10 -11.41 12.42
CA TRP A 650 7.51 -11.69 12.64
C TRP A 650 8.38 -10.48 12.26
N VAL A 651 9.31 -10.10 13.14
CA VAL A 651 10.20 -8.95 12.99
C VAL A 651 11.66 -9.43 13.03
N ASN A 652 12.41 -9.19 11.95
CA ASN A 652 13.84 -9.46 11.92
C ASN A 652 14.62 -8.38 12.68
N LYS A 653 15.60 -8.81 13.46
CA LYS A 653 16.58 -7.94 14.11
C LYS A 653 18.00 -8.45 13.84
N ALA A 654 18.92 -7.52 13.67
CA ALA A 654 20.33 -7.81 13.53
C ALA A 654 21.16 -6.76 14.28
N PHE A 655 22.15 -7.20 15.03
CA PHE A 655 23.00 -6.36 15.88
C PHE A 655 24.47 -6.70 15.65
N ARG A 656 25.30 -5.68 15.48
CA ARG A 656 26.75 -5.86 15.48
C ARG A 656 27.22 -6.08 16.91
N VAL A 657 27.85 -7.22 17.20
CA VAL A 657 28.20 -7.64 18.56
C VAL A 657 29.14 -6.64 19.23
N ALA A 658 30.12 -6.10 18.49
CA ALA A 658 31.11 -5.18 19.00
C ALA A 658 30.53 -3.83 19.49
N ASP A 659 29.31 -3.47 19.08
CA ASP A 659 28.65 -2.24 19.53
C ASP A 659 28.10 -2.37 20.95
N PHE A 660 27.98 -3.59 21.49
CA PHE A 660 27.40 -3.89 22.80
C PHE A 660 28.38 -4.51 23.77
N VAL A 661 29.15 -5.49 23.32
CA VAL A 661 30.11 -6.20 24.16
C VAL A 661 31.36 -6.60 23.33
N THR A 662 32.49 -6.80 23.99
CA THR A 662 33.68 -7.38 23.35
C THR A 662 33.39 -8.80 22.88
N PRO A 663 33.51 -9.11 21.58
CA PRO A 663 33.31 -10.47 21.06
C PRO A 663 34.26 -11.49 21.67
N THR A 664 33.74 -12.68 22.01
CA THR A 664 34.51 -13.81 22.54
C THR A 664 34.07 -15.13 21.90
N SER A 665 34.74 -16.23 22.23
CA SER A 665 34.33 -17.58 21.82
C SER A 665 33.22 -18.18 22.70
N ASN A 666 32.76 -17.48 23.73
CA ASN A 666 31.78 -17.99 24.70
C ASN A 666 30.62 -16.99 24.87
N MET A 667 29.92 -16.69 23.75
CA MET A 667 28.77 -15.82 23.71
C MET A 667 27.46 -16.55 23.93
N ARG A 668 26.44 -15.86 24.42
CA ARG A 668 25.05 -16.36 24.50
C ARG A 668 24.05 -15.24 24.29
N LEU A 669 22.85 -15.58 23.78
CA LEU A 669 21.69 -14.72 23.76
C LEU A 669 20.69 -15.12 24.86
N LYS A 670 19.97 -14.15 25.40
CA LYS A 670 18.91 -14.36 26.37
C LYS A 670 17.67 -13.57 25.96
N PHE A 671 16.52 -14.23 25.94
CA PHE A 671 15.21 -13.68 25.67
C PHE A 671 14.34 -13.86 26.93
N GLU A 672 13.87 -12.75 27.50
CA GLU A 672 13.04 -12.78 28.72
C GLU A 672 11.66 -12.23 28.38
N ALA A 673 10.68 -13.08 28.19
CA ALA A 673 9.29 -12.66 28.05
C ALA A 673 8.65 -12.48 29.42
N ARG A 674 7.93 -11.38 29.64
CA ARG A 674 7.47 -10.91 30.96
C ARG A 674 6.01 -10.52 30.94
N ASP A 675 5.26 -10.99 31.94
CA ASP A 675 3.99 -10.47 32.42
C ASP A 675 4.14 -10.16 33.90
N LEU A 676 4.56 -8.94 34.21
CA LEU A 676 4.83 -8.48 35.60
C LEU A 676 3.65 -7.73 36.21
N ASN A 677 2.74 -7.23 35.39
CA ASN A 677 1.55 -6.52 35.76
C ASN A 677 0.33 -7.30 35.31
N SER A 678 -0.64 -7.50 36.19
CA SER A 678 -1.83 -8.29 35.88
C SER A 678 -2.72 -7.61 34.83
N GLY A 679 -3.18 -8.37 33.84
CA GLY A 679 -4.20 -7.94 32.91
C GLY A 679 -3.79 -7.83 31.45
N SER A 680 -2.51 -8.00 31.10
CA SER A 680 -2.07 -8.18 29.71
C SER A 680 -2.12 -9.65 29.31
N VAL A 681 -2.28 -9.89 28.02
CA VAL A 681 -1.99 -11.17 27.36
C VAL A 681 -0.62 -11.01 26.67
N VAL A 682 0.38 -11.66 27.20
CA VAL A 682 1.75 -11.57 26.68
C VAL A 682 2.15 -12.89 26.01
N GLU A 683 2.44 -12.78 24.70
CA GLU A 683 2.94 -13.89 23.90
C GLU A 683 4.21 -13.47 23.17
N ALA A 684 5.17 -14.38 23.10
CA ALA A 684 6.43 -14.18 22.41
C ALA A 684 6.85 -15.43 21.63
N ALA A 685 7.54 -15.23 20.52
CA ALA A 685 8.21 -16.32 19.81
C ALA A 685 9.56 -15.87 19.25
N ILE A 686 10.48 -16.81 19.08
CA ILE A 686 11.83 -16.61 18.54
C ILE A 686 12.11 -17.71 17.52
N ASP A 687 12.68 -17.30 16.39
CA ASP A 687 13.02 -18.19 15.29
C ASP A 687 14.26 -17.71 14.51
N ASP A 688 14.83 -18.57 13.66
CA ASP A 688 15.93 -18.27 12.74
C ASP A 688 17.09 -17.49 13.40
N VAL A 689 17.67 -18.05 14.45
CA VAL A 689 18.77 -17.41 15.18
C VAL A 689 20.09 -17.66 14.47
N ARG A 690 20.73 -16.58 14.00
CA ARG A 690 21.98 -16.66 13.25
C ARG A 690 23.09 -15.82 13.88
N VAL A 691 24.32 -16.33 13.78
CA VAL A 691 25.54 -15.58 14.09
C VAL A 691 26.46 -15.63 12.87
N PHE A 692 26.79 -14.48 12.34
CA PHE A 692 27.58 -14.39 11.12
C PHE A 692 28.52 -13.18 11.15
N GLY A 693 29.58 -13.23 10.31
CA GLY A 693 30.41 -12.07 10.03
C GLY A 693 30.54 -11.83 8.52
N TYR A 694 30.70 -10.59 8.11
CA TYR A 694 30.95 -10.28 6.70
C TYR A 694 32.40 -10.52 6.34
N VAL A 695 32.65 -11.24 5.23
CA VAL A 695 33.95 -11.45 4.64
C VAL A 695 34.22 -10.35 3.63
N CYS A 696 35.28 -9.58 3.83
CA CYS A 696 35.55 -8.36 3.02
C CYS A 696 36.87 -8.44 2.24
N THR A 697 37.74 -9.36 2.60
CA THR A 697 38.93 -9.69 1.82
C THR A 697 38.80 -11.12 1.37
N PRO A 698 39.25 -11.47 0.16
CA PRO A 698 39.43 -12.87 -0.18
C PRO A 698 40.24 -13.54 0.90
N GLY A 699 39.83 -14.72 1.34
CA GLY A 699 40.65 -15.52 2.24
C GLY A 699 42.06 -15.66 1.65
N LEU A 700 43.07 -15.54 2.49
CA LEU A 700 44.44 -15.71 2.05
C LEU A 700 44.62 -17.18 1.62
N THR A 701 44.39 -17.49 0.34
CA THR A 701 44.49 -18.84 -0.18
C THR A 701 45.88 -19.39 -0.05
N ALA A 702 46.86 -18.51 0.11
CA ALA A 702 48.27 -18.82 0.32
C ALA A 702 48.66 -18.84 1.81
N ASP A 703 47.74 -18.66 2.76
CA ASP A 703 47.93 -18.86 4.18
C ASP A 703 47.68 -20.34 4.50
N PHE A 704 48.74 -21.17 4.34
CA PHE A 704 48.62 -22.60 4.46
C PHE A 704 48.58 -23.09 5.92
N ASN A 705 49.11 -22.27 6.84
CA ASN A 705 49.12 -22.59 8.28
C ASN A 705 47.93 -21.96 9.02
N GLN A 706 47.09 -21.13 8.34
CA GLN A 706 45.87 -20.51 8.84
C GLN A 706 46.13 -19.55 10.03
N ASP A 707 47.29 -18.87 10.04
CA ASP A 707 47.66 -17.91 11.08
C ASP A 707 47.26 -16.44 10.69
N GLN A 708 46.59 -16.27 9.56
CA GLN A 708 46.13 -15.01 8.95
C GLN A 708 47.27 -14.15 8.37
N LEU A 709 48.45 -14.68 8.27
CA LEU A 709 49.59 -14.04 7.62
C LEU A 709 50.09 -14.96 6.49
N VAL A 710 50.27 -14.36 5.32
CA VAL A 710 51.04 -14.99 4.24
C VAL A 710 52.48 -14.49 4.35
N ASN A 711 53.37 -15.37 4.77
CA ASN A 711 54.73 -15.01 5.11
C ASN A 711 55.74 -16.12 4.71
N GLY A 712 56.97 -16.07 5.26
CA GLY A 712 58.01 -17.05 4.97
C GLY A 712 57.64 -18.48 5.35
N THR A 713 56.71 -18.73 6.30
CA THR A 713 56.22 -20.05 6.67
C THR A 713 55.43 -20.66 5.54
N ASP A 714 54.47 -19.86 4.97
CA ASP A 714 53.62 -20.29 3.86
C ASP A 714 54.42 -20.48 2.57
N LEU A 715 55.40 -19.63 2.33
CA LEU A 715 56.34 -19.80 1.24
C LEU A 715 57.06 -21.14 1.37
N GLY A 716 57.46 -21.52 2.60
CA GLY A 716 58.07 -22.80 2.88
C GLY A 716 57.16 -23.97 2.55
N VAL A 717 55.86 -23.89 2.86
CA VAL A 717 54.85 -24.90 2.52
C VAL A 717 54.67 -24.99 1.00
N LEU A 718 54.53 -23.85 0.29
CA LEU A 718 54.40 -23.82 -1.17
C LEU A 718 55.61 -24.45 -1.85
N LEU A 719 56.82 -24.09 -1.42
CA LEU A 719 58.06 -24.65 -1.96
C LEU A 719 58.20 -26.16 -1.68
N GLY A 720 57.63 -26.63 -0.56
CA GLY A 720 57.58 -28.07 -0.24
C GLY A 720 56.63 -28.85 -1.17
N GLY A 721 55.66 -28.24 -1.79
CA GLY A 721 54.72 -28.80 -2.78
C GLY A 721 55.17 -28.59 -4.25
N TRP A 722 56.32 -27.98 -4.49
CA TRP A 722 56.75 -27.59 -5.83
C TRP A 722 56.78 -28.75 -6.83
N GLY A 723 56.17 -28.54 -8.00
CA GLY A 723 56.04 -29.54 -9.05
C GLY A 723 55.05 -30.65 -8.78
N GLN A 724 54.21 -30.52 -7.71
CA GLN A 724 53.20 -31.52 -7.36
C GLN A 724 51.80 -30.87 -7.43
N PRO A 725 50.74 -31.63 -7.74
CA PRO A 725 49.37 -31.20 -7.55
C PRO A 725 49.02 -31.24 -6.05
N GLY A 726 48.10 -30.37 -5.62
CA GLY A 726 47.58 -30.40 -4.25
C GLY A 726 47.24 -29.05 -3.68
N ALA A 727 47.25 -28.91 -2.34
CA ALA A 727 46.83 -27.69 -1.65
C ALA A 727 47.70 -26.46 -1.98
N THR A 728 48.90 -26.65 -2.51
CA THR A 728 49.85 -25.60 -2.90
C THR A 728 49.69 -25.14 -4.35
N ASP A 729 48.87 -25.83 -5.15
CA ASP A 729 48.41 -25.45 -6.48
C ASP A 729 47.27 -24.44 -6.33
N LEU A 730 47.60 -23.16 -6.25
CA LEU A 730 46.69 -22.08 -5.93
C LEU A 730 45.86 -21.64 -7.13
N ASN A 731 46.34 -21.86 -8.37
CA ASN A 731 45.63 -21.52 -9.59
C ASN A 731 44.77 -22.68 -10.15
N GLY A 732 44.94 -23.91 -9.61
CA GLY A 732 44.17 -25.10 -9.98
C GLY A 732 44.55 -25.72 -11.33
N ASP A 733 45.78 -25.46 -11.85
CA ASP A 733 46.22 -25.99 -13.15
C ASP A 733 46.82 -27.40 -13.05
N GLY A 734 46.93 -27.96 -11.85
CA GLY A 734 47.41 -29.31 -11.56
C GLY A 734 48.87 -29.36 -11.18
N THR A 735 49.60 -28.25 -11.03
CA THR A 735 51.03 -28.25 -10.71
C THR A 735 51.42 -27.02 -9.91
N THR A 736 51.96 -27.18 -8.72
CA THR A 736 52.51 -26.06 -7.95
C THR A 736 53.77 -25.50 -8.62
N ASP A 737 53.73 -24.28 -9.15
CA ASP A 737 54.83 -23.68 -9.90
C ASP A 737 55.01 -22.16 -9.65
N GLY A 738 55.62 -21.44 -10.61
CA GLY A 738 55.86 -20.02 -10.51
C GLY A 738 54.62 -19.14 -10.55
N LEU A 739 53.50 -19.65 -11.09
CA LEU A 739 52.22 -18.93 -11.07
C LEU A 739 51.63 -18.92 -9.65
N ASP A 740 51.70 -20.05 -8.95
CA ASP A 740 51.24 -20.17 -7.55
C ASP A 740 52.13 -19.34 -6.60
N LEU A 741 53.42 -19.32 -6.87
CA LEU A 741 54.32 -18.43 -6.15
C LEU A 741 53.96 -16.97 -6.38
N GLY A 742 53.54 -16.59 -7.60
CA GLY A 742 53.01 -15.25 -7.91
C GLY A 742 51.77 -14.92 -7.11
N ILE A 743 50.86 -15.87 -6.94
CA ILE A 743 49.62 -15.69 -6.13
C ILE A 743 49.98 -15.52 -4.67
N LEU A 744 50.92 -16.35 -4.12
CA LEU A 744 51.37 -16.24 -2.75
C LEU A 744 52.04 -14.88 -2.48
N LEU A 745 52.94 -14.44 -3.36
CA LEU A 745 53.60 -13.12 -3.22
C LEU A 745 52.61 -11.96 -3.35
N GLY A 746 51.55 -12.11 -4.15
CA GLY A 746 50.46 -11.15 -4.26
C GLY A 746 49.60 -11.01 -2.99
N GLN A 747 49.62 -12.05 -2.13
CA GLN A 747 48.92 -12.07 -0.85
C GLN A 747 49.83 -11.82 0.36
N TRP A 748 51.12 -11.54 0.13
CA TRP A 748 52.12 -11.38 1.20
C TRP A 748 51.75 -10.21 2.11
N ASN A 749 51.59 -10.47 3.42
CA ASN A 749 51.14 -9.49 4.41
C ASN A 749 51.85 -9.63 5.78
N GLY A 750 52.82 -10.54 5.90
CA GLY A 750 53.58 -10.83 7.11
C GLY A 750 55.10 -10.72 6.99
#